data_cbd559f4e57a99989e7ab5a87677bb9c
#
_entry.id   cbd559f4e57a99989e7ab5a87677bb9c
#
_cell.length_a   1.000
_cell.length_b   1.000
_cell.length_c   1.000
_cell.angle_alpha   90.00
_cell.angle_beta   90.00
_cell.angle_gamma   90.00
#
_symmetry.space_group_name_H-M   'P 1'
#
loop_
_entity.id
_entity.type
_entity.pdbx_description
1 polymer ?
#
loop_
_entity_poly.entity_id
_entity_poly.type
_entity_poly.pdbx_seq_one_letter_code
_entity_poly.pdbx_strand_id
1 'polypeptide(L)'
;MQPLRRHLSLSATLIVVAAICSALACNRSKSTQSTEPPSRPADIQVEIKTGGPLIITTSTAEFQVSPTGYTQAFLREQGKRLTLDEPRQGAPTDSSYLVENGREVHFVLDFDKAKTLEALGKLGRGKRVEIPAHTLGPSGTNVQRVLAVEVYEDFPNLLLTTEEYKNTGAAEINLDRAIEQEHHFNAKLADPNAEPYEMWAFQGSSEAWGKDDMFKVAKNTSERNEMGASLKGGNGGGIPVVAFWTGSVGEAVGHVETLPLTLSLPVKVDHDGRVTASLSIPAPGKLKPGETFSTPRSFLAVYSGDFYKPLRMWSAVLQKEGWTIPKPSSEAYNVSWCGWGYEFNVTPAEMVGTIPKLKEMNIKWATLDDRWFDTYGDWNPRPDTFPGDSIKTMTDDFHKQGMLVQLWWLPLGVEDGQGRWESHKYIVSKVVREHPDWLILDKEGKHARMTRDLAALCPAVPEVQAYYKQLTEKFIRDWGYDGSKLDNIFSVPMCYNPKHHHKSPQDSVNAVADVYKTIFQTTRAIKPNSVTQSCPCGTPPSLAWLPFMDQAVTADPVGAAQVRRRIKMYKALLGPEAAVYGDHVELSTMDRTGDHWREHGEDFASTIGTGGVVGTKFVWPELNGPKFQEVNLTSHKDEVWKKWIALYNEKMLSKGNFLDLYTYGYDKPEGYAIEKDGKMYYAFFADKQGADYHGDIELRGLTPGSYRVFDYAEGKDLGLATAGPDKIAHLPMTFNDHLLLEVSRQ
;
A
#
# COMPACT_ATOMS: atom_id res chain seq x y z
N MET A 1 44.07 44.27 -29.13
CA MET A 1 44.98 45.12 -28.34
C MET A 1 44.78 44.79 -26.86
N GLN A 2 45.68 44.02 -26.31
CA GLN A 2 46.02 43.91 -24.87
C GLN A 2 46.94 45.13 -24.53
N PRO A 3 47.34 45.37 -23.28
CA PRO A 3 47.01 44.77 -21.95
C PRO A 3 46.93 45.84 -20.82
N LEU A 4 46.64 45.45 -19.59
CA LEU A 4 47.57 45.60 -18.46
C LEU A 4 47.01 45.11 -17.10
N ARG A 5 47.81 44.25 -16.49
CA ARG A 5 47.73 43.78 -15.11
C ARG A 5 48.04 44.87 -14.12
N ARG A 6 47.53 44.77 -12.88
CA ARG A 6 48.35 44.94 -11.65
C ARG A 6 47.69 44.26 -10.42
N HIS A 7 48.49 43.47 -9.76
CA HIS A 7 48.33 42.90 -8.42
C HIS A 7 48.48 43.95 -7.31
N LEU A 8 47.90 43.64 -6.13
CA LEU A 8 48.46 43.83 -4.77
C LEU A 8 47.39 43.36 -3.77
N SER A 9 47.58 42.46 -3.04
CA SER A 9 48.01 41.78 -1.81
C SER A 9 47.70 42.52 -0.51
N LEU A 10 47.17 41.72 0.46
CA LEU A 10 47.25 41.69 1.92
C LEU A 10 46.66 42.88 2.74
N SER A 11 45.75 42.62 3.68
CA SER A 11 46.08 42.40 5.10
C SER A 11 44.78 42.19 5.95
N ALA A 12 44.88 41.28 6.88
CA ALA A 12 43.90 41.00 7.92
C ALA A 12 43.80 42.13 8.95
N THR A 13 42.57 42.38 9.42
CA THR A 13 42.39 43.05 10.71
C THR A 13 41.12 42.50 11.38
N LEU A 14 41.31 41.83 12.51
CA LEU A 14 40.28 41.44 13.48
C LEU A 14 39.74 42.73 14.14
N ILE A 15 38.40 42.89 14.13
CA ILE A 15 37.74 43.80 15.07
C ILE A 15 36.62 43.00 15.77
N VAL A 16 36.83 42.80 17.08
CA VAL A 16 35.83 42.34 18.04
C VAL A 16 34.91 43.51 18.38
N VAL A 17 33.62 43.40 18.08
CA VAL A 17 32.59 44.29 18.61
C VAL A 17 31.62 43.47 19.41
N ALA A 18 31.67 43.60 20.73
CA ALA A 18 30.63 43.12 21.64
C ALA A 18 29.44 44.08 21.56
N ALA A 19 28.29 43.59 21.16
CA ALA A 19 27.02 44.29 21.31
C ALA A 19 26.07 43.43 22.16
N ILE A 20 25.73 43.98 23.30
CA ILE A 20 24.69 43.54 24.22
C ILE A 20 23.33 43.74 23.53
N CYS A 21 22.57 42.67 23.30
CA CYS A 21 21.16 42.76 22.98
C CYS A 21 20.35 41.92 23.95
N SER A 22 19.41 42.60 24.56
CA SER A 22 18.47 42.18 25.59
C SER A 22 17.66 40.92 25.21
N ALA A 23 17.55 40.01 26.15
CA ALA A 23 16.72 38.83 26.09
C ALA A 23 15.23 39.19 26.03
N LEU A 24 14.56 38.82 24.94
CA LEU A 24 13.15 38.57 24.90
C LEU A 24 12.98 37.04 24.85
N ALA A 25 12.59 36.51 25.99
CA ALA A 25 12.32 35.09 26.17
C ALA A 25 11.06 34.70 25.38
N CYS A 26 11.24 34.06 24.22
CA CYS A 26 10.20 33.24 23.63
C CYS A 26 10.25 31.84 24.26
N ASN A 27 9.35 31.58 25.18
CA ASN A 27 9.11 30.24 25.72
C ASN A 27 8.60 29.31 24.60
N ARG A 28 9.53 28.61 23.94
CA ARG A 28 9.21 27.38 23.25
C ARG A 28 9.12 26.28 24.32
N SER A 29 7.93 25.84 24.63
CA SER A 29 7.70 24.60 25.35
C SER A 29 8.31 23.43 24.54
N LYS A 30 9.47 22.97 24.99
CA LYS A 30 10.01 21.68 24.59
C LYS A 30 9.08 20.64 25.19
N SER A 31 8.34 19.92 24.33
CA SER A 31 7.76 18.65 24.71
C SER A 31 8.90 17.74 25.17
N THR A 32 8.99 17.50 26.46
CA THR A 32 9.81 16.43 27.01
C THR A 32 9.18 15.12 26.58
N GLN A 33 9.61 14.57 25.43
CA GLN A 33 9.57 13.15 25.26
C GLN A 33 10.32 12.55 26.43
N SER A 34 9.62 11.74 27.25
CA SER A 34 10.26 10.87 28.22
C SER A 34 11.08 9.85 27.41
N THR A 35 12.34 10.14 27.22
CA THR A 35 13.30 9.15 26.79
C THR A 35 13.51 8.21 27.97
N GLU A 36 12.77 7.09 28.02
CA GLU A 36 13.34 5.90 28.61
C GLU A 36 14.72 5.72 27.94
N PRO A 37 15.79 5.46 28.71
CA PRO A 37 17.07 5.17 28.09
C PRO A 37 16.86 4.00 27.13
N PRO A 38 17.41 4.06 25.90
CA PRO A 38 17.27 2.97 24.97
C PRO A 38 17.73 1.71 25.69
N SER A 39 16.83 0.78 25.90
CA SER A 39 17.16 -0.56 26.38
C SER A 39 18.28 -1.06 25.44
N ARG A 40 19.40 -1.53 26.00
CA ARG A 40 20.44 -2.16 25.18
C ARG A 40 19.76 -3.11 24.23
N PRO A 41 20.07 -3.06 22.92
CA PRO A 41 19.55 -4.02 21.98
C PRO A 41 19.82 -5.41 22.56
N ALA A 42 18.80 -6.24 22.72
CA ALA A 42 18.98 -7.57 23.23
C ALA A 42 19.82 -8.34 22.20
N ASP A 43 20.95 -8.89 22.60
CA ASP A 43 21.83 -9.66 21.74
C ASP A 43 21.04 -10.79 21.07
N ILE A 44 21.06 -10.86 19.73
CA ILE A 44 20.50 -11.96 18.98
C ILE A 44 21.32 -13.21 19.31
N GLN A 45 20.67 -14.22 19.88
CA GLN A 45 21.28 -15.49 20.21
C GLN A 45 21.07 -16.49 19.09
N VAL A 46 22.12 -17.18 18.68
CA VAL A 46 22.10 -18.22 17.66
C VAL A 46 22.59 -19.52 18.27
N GLU A 47 21.76 -20.54 18.27
CA GLU A 47 22.09 -21.90 18.70
C GLU A 47 21.92 -22.87 17.52
N ILE A 48 22.99 -23.61 17.17
CA ILE A 48 22.94 -24.66 16.16
C ILE A 48 23.18 -25.99 16.87
N LYS A 49 22.14 -26.83 16.92
CA LYS A 49 22.27 -28.17 17.50
C LYS A 49 22.91 -29.12 16.47
N THR A 50 23.67 -30.11 16.94
CA THR A 50 24.23 -31.15 16.08
C THR A 50 23.10 -31.87 15.34
N GLY A 51 23.16 -31.84 13.99
CA GLY A 51 22.07 -32.37 13.15
C GLY A 51 20.80 -31.51 13.11
N GLY A 52 20.81 -30.32 13.69
CA GLY A 52 19.70 -29.39 13.78
C GLY A 52 18.80 -29.55 15.01
N PRO A 53 17.85 -28.66 15.27
CA PRO A 53 17.53 -27.43 14.51
C PRO A 53 18.52 -26.28 14.77
N LEU A 54 18.45 -25.28 13.90
CA LEU A 54 18.91 -23.90 14.19
C LEU A 54 17.83 -23.20 15.00
N ILE A 55 18.21 -22.52 16.09
CA ILE A 55 17.33 -21.66 16.90
C ILE A 55 17.94 -20.26 16.95
N ILE A 56 17.16 -19.25 16.57
CA ILE A 56 17.54 -17.85 16.69
C ILE A 56 16.57 -17.18 17.64
N THR A 57 17.07 -16.62 18.73
CA THR A 57 16.27 -15.94 19.75
C THR A 57 16.57 -14.44 19.74
N THR A 58 15.53 -13.64 19.68
CA THR A 58 15.56 -12.18 19.77
C THR A 58 14.90 -11.68 21.06
N SER A 59 14.75 -10.36 21.20
CA SER A 59 14.02 -9.76 22.34
C SER A 59 12.55 -10.17 22.41
N THR A 60 11.91 -10.39 21.26
CA THR A 60 10.44 -10.55 21.15
C THR A 60 10.02 -11.77 20.34
N ALA A 61 10.94 -12.45 19.69
CA ALA A 61 10.63 -13.64 18.89
C ALA A 61 11.66 -14.74 19.04
N GLU A 62 11.30 -15.94 18.62
CA GLU A 62 12.17 -17.08 18.40
C GLU A 62 11.87 -17.67 17.02
N PHE A 63 12.93 -17.93 16.25
CA PHE A 63 12.82 -18.58 14.95
C PHE A 63 13.53 -19.92 15.01
N GLN A 64 12.92 -20.94 14.41
CA GLN A 64 13.49 -22.27 14.32
C GLN A 64 13.60 -22.69 12.85
N VAL A 65 14.71 -23.35 12.50
CA VAL A 65 14.90 -24.01 11.21
C VAL A 65 15.16 -25.47 11.44
N SER A 66 14.26 -26.33 11.00
CA SER A 66 14.33 -27.80 11.18
C SER A 66 15.41 -28.42 10.25
N PRO A 67 15.80 -29.71 10.49
CA PRO A 67 16.70 -30.43 9.60
C PRO A 67 16.22 -30.52 8.14
N THR A 68 14.92 -30.52 7.91
CA THR A 68 14.32 -30.51 6.56
C THR A 68 14.25 -29.12 5.95
N GLY A 69 14.61 -28.06 6.68
CA GLY A 69 14.54 -26.69 6.21
C GLY A 69 13.19 -26.01 6.45
N TYR A 70 12.30 -26.60 7.26
CA TYR A 70 11.08 -25.93 7.67
C TYR A 70 11.39 -24.81 8.66
N THR A 71 10.94 -23.59 8.34
CA THR A 71 11.09 -22.41 9.22
C THR A 71 9.82 -22.21 10.03
N GLN A 72 9.95 -21.87 11.32
CA GLN A 72 8.84 -21.48 12.19
C GLN A 72 9.20 -20.22 12.96
N ALA A 73 8.18 -19.39 13.23
CA ALA A 73 8.30 -18.22 14.08
C ALA A 73 7.41 -18.33 15.32
N PHE A 74 7.93 -17.85 16.44
CA PHE A 74 7.21 -17.81 17.71
C PHE A 74 7.30 -16.43 18.33
N LEU A 75 6.16 -15.81 18.58
CA LEU A 75 6.08 -14.58 19.37
C LEU A 75 6.38 -14.90 20.83
N ARG A 76 7.26 -14.14 21.45
CA ARG A 76 7.61 -14.25 22.86
C ARG A 76 7.03 -13.07 23.62
N GLU A 77 5.93 -13.30 24.29
CA GLU A 77 5.21 -12.27 25.05
C GLU A 77 4.79 -12.79 26.42
N GLN A 78 5.08 -12.03 27.49
CA GLN A 78 4.70 -12.35 28.88
C GLN A 78 5.09 -13.77 29.32
N GLY A 79 6.25 -14.27 28.86
CA GLY A 79 6.72 -15.62 29.17
C GLY A 79 6.03 -16.75 28.36
N LYS A 80 5.12 -16.42 27.49
CA LYS A 80 4.48 -17.35 26.54
C LYS A 80 5.23 -17.37 25.21
N ARG A 81 5.07 -18.47 24.49
CA ARG A 81 5.58 -18.71 23.14
C ARG A 81 4.40 -19.06 22.26
N LEU A 82 4.03 -18.14 21.36
CA LEU A 82 2.82 -18.20 20.53
C LEU A 82 3.18 -18.31 19.06
N THR A 83 2.45 -19.15 18.31
CA THR A 83 2.58 -19.31 16.86
C THR A 83 1.23 -19.72 16.29
N LEU A 84 1.02 -19.49 14.99
CA LEU A 84 -0.06 -20.08 14.20
C LEU A 84 0.43 -21.26 13.37
N ASP A 85 1.75 -21.42 13.22
CA ASP A 85 2.34 -22.36 12.28
C ASP A 85 2.46 -23.77 12.86
N GLU A 86 1.85 -24.75 12.19
CA GLU A 86 1.84 -26.16 12.54
C GLU A 86 2.41 -27.00 11.39
N PRO A 87 3.69 -27.42 11.45
CA PRO A 87 4.27 -28.28 10.43
C PRO A 87 3.46 -29.56 10.19
N ARG A 88 3.35 -29.99 8.94
CA ARG A 88 2.70 -31.25 8.60
C ARG A 88 3.51 -32.43 9.19
N GLN A 89 2.80 -33.45 9.67
CA GLN A 89 3.40 -34.69 10.10
C GLN A 89 3.48 -35.69 8.94
N GLY A 90 4.61 -36.40 8.81
CA GLY A 90 4.72 -37.61 7.96
C GLY A 90 5.04 -37.38 6.47
N ALA A 91 5.27 -36.12 6.00
CA ALA A 91 5.74 -35.81 4.65
C ALA A 91 7.10 -35.08 4.71
N PRO A 92 7.84 -34.92 3.60
CA PRO A 92 8.91 -33.95 3.56
C PRO A 92 8.31 -32.59 3.96
N THR A 93 8.79 -32.02 5.09
CA THR A 93 8.28 -30.79 5.64
C THR A 93 9.40 -29.79 5.58
N ASP A 94 9.48 -29.05 4.50
CA ASP A 94 10.37 -27.92 4.28
C ASP A 94 9.55 -26.68 3.87
N SER A 95 10.07 -25.50 4.16
CA SER A 95 9.44 -24.26 3.76
C SER A 95 9.87 -23.81 2.37
N SER A 96 10.87 -24.47 1.78
CA SER A 96 11.42 -24.06 0.48
C SER A 96 11.93 -25.27 -0.31
N TYR A 97 11.48 -25.39 -1.57
CA TYR A 97 11.87 -26.46 -2.48
C TYR A 97 11.79 -26.01 -3.94
N LEU A 98 12.39 -26.79 -4.84
CA LEU A 98 12.29 -26.57 -6.28
C LEU A 98 11.20 -27.44 -6.92
N VAL A 99 10.67 -26.98 -8.04
CA VAL A 99 9.87 -27.81 -8.94
C VAL A 99 10.65 -27.97 -10.25
N GLU A 100 11.02 -29.20 -10.56
CA GLU A 100 11.76 -29.60 -11.75
C GLU A 100 10.90 -30.54 -12.61
N ASN A 101 10.58 -30.15 -13.85
CA ASN A 101 9.72 -30.94 -14.73
C ASN A 101 8.43 -31.42 -14.06
N GLY A 102 7.76 -30.57 -13.28
CA GLY A 102 6.53 -30.85 -12.53
C GLY A 102 6.71 -31.71 -11.28
N ARG A 103 7.93 -31.99 -10.85
CA ARG A 103 8.23 -32.77 -9.65
C ARG A 103 8.91 -31.91 -8.59
N GLU A 104 8.52 -32.10 -7.35
CA GLU A 104 9.14 -31.44 -6.22
C GLU A 104 10.50 -32.05 -5.90
N VAL A 105 11.48 -31.18 -5.66
CA VAL A 105 12.85 -31.53 -5.25
C VAL A 105 13.09 -30.92 -3.88
N HIS A 106 13.13 -31.76 -2.87
CA HIS A 106 13.33 -31.41 -1.47
C HIS A 106 14.78 -31.58 -1.04
N PHE A 107 15.16 -30.91 0.05
CA PHE A 107 16.54 -30.85 0.52
C PHE A 107 16.63 -31.16 2.03
N VAL A 108 17.79 -31.64 2.46
CA VAL A 108 18.16 -31.78 3.87
C VAL A 108 19.32 -30.84 4.16
N LEU A 109 19.23 -30.11 5.26
CA LEU A 109 20.23 -29.11 5.66
C LEU A 109 21.43 -29.80 6.37
N ASP A 110 22.64 -29.41 6.00
CA ASP A 110 23.90 -29.85 6.57
C ASP A 110 24.31 -28.91 7.71
N PHE A 111 23.71 -29.03 8.89
CA PHE A 111 23.99 -28.13 10.03
C PHE A 111 25.43 -28.18 10.52
N ASP A 112 26.13 -29.29 10.36
CA ASP A 112 27.56 -29.41 10.71
C ASP A 112 28.46 -28.53 9.83
N LYS A 113 27.94 -28.06 8.68
CA LYS A 113 28.62 -27.13 7.75
C LYS A 113 28.07 -25.71 7.84
N ALA A 114 27.14 -25.48 8.75
CA ALA A 114 26.55 -24.15 8.91
C ALA A 114 27.59 -23.12 9.37
N LYS A 115 27.42 -21.88 8.86
CA LYS A 115 28.30 -20.74 9.20
C LYS A 115 27.48 -19.62 9.75
N THR A 116 27.82 -19.15 10.94
CA THR A 116 27.25 -17.96 11.55
C THR A 116 28.14 -16.76 11.26
N LEU A 117 27.57 -15.70 10.72
CA LEU A 117 28.23 -14.46 10.33
C LEU A 117 27.56 -13.26 11.02
N GLU A 118 28.33 -12.22 11.28
CA GLU A 118 27.75 -10.92 11.65
C GLU A 118 27.13 -10.29 10.40
N ALA A 119 25.87 -9.90 10.49
CA ALA A 119 25.19 -9.14 9.45
C ALA A 119 25.28 -7.65 9.79
N LEU A 120 25.97 -6.90 8.95
CA LEU A 120 26.11 -5.44 9.06
C LEU A 120 25.69 -4.84 7.71
N GLY A 121 24.71 -3.94 7.75
CA GLY A 121 24.22 -3.34 6.49
C GLY A 121 23.14 -2.29 6.73
N LYS A 122 22.37 -2.02 5.70
CA LYS A 122 21.28 -1.04 5.72
C LYS A 122 20.21 -1.35 6.79
N LEU A 123 19.97 -2.63 7.09
CA LEU A 123 19.00 -3.05 8.09
C LEU A 123 19.53 -2.98 9.54
N GLY A 124 20.78 -2.52 9.72
CA GLY A 124 21.42 -2.43 11.03
C GLY A 124 22.33 -3.61 11.33
N ARG A 125 22.49 -3.91 12.61
CA ARG A 125 23.28 -5.05 13.11
C ARG A 125 22.39 -6.28 13.27
N GLY A 126 22.92 -7.45 12.91
CA GLY A 126 22.17 -8.70 12.98
C GLY A 126 23.08 -9.92 12.86
N LYS A 127 22.47 -11.06 12.70
CA LYS A 127 23.12 -12.35 12.46
C LYS A 127 22.64 -12.95 11.14
N ARG A 128 23.58 -13.54 10.40
CA ARG A 128 23.32 -14.33 9.20
C ARG A 128 23.86 -15.75 9.41
N VAL A 129 23.03 -16.74 9.12
CA VAL A 129 23.44 -18.15 9.15
C VAL A 129 23.26 -18.72 7.75
N GLU A 130 24.34 -19.29 7.20
CA GLU A 130 24.35 -19.97 5.91
C GLU A 130 24.47 -21.47 6.13
N ILE A 131 23.52 -22.25 5.59
CA ILE A 131 23.42 -23.67 5.77
C ILE A 131 23.39 -24.34 4.39
N PRO A 132 24.46 -25.05 3.98
CA PRO A 132 24.44 -25.88 2.78
C PRO A 132 23.41 -26.99 2.91
N ALA A 133 22.86 -27.45 1.78
CA ALA A 133 21.92 -28.55 1.76
C ALA A 133 22.16 -29.47 0.56
N HIS A 134 21.68 -30.69 0.67
CA HIS A 134 21.72 -31.70 -0.39
C HIS A 134 20.31 -32.26 -0.64
N THR A 135 20.08 -32.81 -1.83
CA THR A 135 18.76 -33.35 -2.20
C THR A 135 18.35 -34.55 -1.35
N LEU A 136 17.08 -34.61 -0.96
CA LEU A 136 16.50 -35.74 -0.24
C LEU A 136 16.20 -36.89 -1.23
N GLY A 137 16.89 -38.02 -1.06
CA GLY A 137 16.68 -39.23 -1.85
C GLY A 137 17.37 -39.28 -3.20
N PRO A 138 17.18 -40.32 -4.00
CA PRO A 138 17.83 -40.50 -5.30
C PRO A 138 17.11 -39.73 -6.41
N SER A 139 17.05 -38.41 -6.31
CA SER A 139 16.33 -37.56 -7.30
C SER A 139 17.01 -37.51 -8.66
N GLY A 140 18.28 -37.93 -8.78
CA GLY A 140 19.08 -37.77 -9.99
C GLY A 140 19.45 -36.30 -10.29
N THR A 141 18.96 -35.36 -9.52
CA THR A 141 19.20 -33.93 -9.68
C THR A 141 20.46 -33.51 -8.96
N ASN A 142 21.43 -33.00 -9.68
CA ASN A 142 22.70 -32.52 -9.11
C ASN A 142 22.60 -31.01 -8.80
N VAL A 143 21.74 -30.65 -7.86
CA VAL A 143 21.59 -29.28 -7.37
C VAL A 143 22.13 -29.17 -5.95
N GLN A 144 23.04 -28.24 -5.75
CA GLN A 144 23.46 -27.81 -4.41
C GLN A 144 22.59 -26.61 -4.02
N ARG A 145 22.01 -26.64 -2.82
CA ARG A 145 21.27 -25.53 -2.21
C ARG A 145 22.08 -24.93 -1.07
N VAL A 146 21.97 -23.62 -0.90
CA VAL A 146 22.40 -22.91 0.31
C VAL A 146 21.21 -22.08 0.81
N LEU A 147 20.76 -22.36 2.03
CA LEU A 147 19.79 -21.52 2.74
C LEU A 147 20.57 -20.49 3.55
N ALA A 148 20.28 -19.21 3.35
CA ALA A 148 20.74 -18.14 4.20
C ALA A 148 19.55 -17.55 4.98
N VAL A 149 19.67 -17.46 6.30
CA VAL A 149 18.71 -16.82 7.18
C VAL A 149 19.34 -15.63 7.90
N GLU A 150 18.60 -14.52 8.01
CA GLU A 150 19.07 -13.27 8.61
C GLU A 150 18.04 -12.74 9.61
N VAL A 151 18.51 -12.25 10.75
CA VAL A 151 17.70 -11.56 11.75
C VAL A 151 18.45 -10.31 12.19
N TYR A 152 17.73 -9.20 12.35
CA TYR A 152 18.29 -7.89 12.68
C TYR A 152 17.72 -7.32 13.98
N GLU A 153 18.56 -6.60 14.76
CA GLU A 153 18.16 -6.01 16.04
C GLU A 153 17.02 -4.98 15.88
N ASP A 154 17.03 -4.23 14.79
CA ASP A 154 15.96 -3.26 14.46
C ASP A 154 14.63 -3.94 14.05
N PHE A 155 14.67 -5.24 13.71
CA PHE A 155 13.53 -6.02 13.24
C PHE A 155 13.43 -7.38 13.94
N PRO A 156 13.28 -7.42 15.28
CA PRO A 156 13.39 -8.64 16.05
C PRO A 156 12.29 -9.68 15.78
N ASN A 157 11.21 -9.28 15.14
CA ASN A 157 10.06 -10.12 14.78
C ASN A 157 10.10 -10.63 13.33
N LEU A 158 11.22 -10.42 12.61
CA LEU A 158 11.35 -10.70 11.19
C LEU A 158 12.55 -11.61 10.92
N LEU A 159 12.30 -12.76 10.29
CA LEU A 159 13.31 -13.63 9.70
C LEU A 159 13.33 -13.38 8.19
N LEU A 160 14.49 -13.03 7.64
CA LEU A 160 14.70 -12.95 6.20
C LEU A 160 15.39 -14.21 5.70
N THR A 161 15.01 -14.70 4.53
CA THR A 161 15.62 -15.85 3.89
C THR A 161 16.01 -15.56 2.45
N THR A 162 17.06 -16.21 1.99
CA THR A 162 17.48 -16.22 0.59
C THR A 162 17.99 -17.62 0.27
N GLU A 163 17.62 -18.14 -0.90
CA GLU A 163 18.02 -19.44 -1.38
C GLU A 163 18.93 -19.32 -2.61
N GLU A 164 19.98 -20.11 -2.64
CA GLU A 164 20.82 -20.25 -3.82
C GLU A 164 20.82 -21.70 -4.29
N TYR A 165 20.49 -21.94 -5.55
CA TYR A 165 20.41 -23.25 -6.18
C TYR A 165 21.42 -23.31 -7.32
N LYS A 166 22.50 -24.10 -7.15
CA LYS A 166 23.55 -24.26 -8.13
C LYS A 166 23.45 -25.62 -8.81
N ASN A 167 23.41 -25.63 -10.15
CA ASN A 167 23.54 -26.85 -10.92
C ASN A 167 25.01 -27.35 -10.87
N THR A 168 25.26 -28.40 -10.11
CA THR A 168 26.59 -29.04 -10.01
C THR A 168 26.74 -30.25 -10.90
N GLY A 169 25.69 -30.60 -11.65
CA GLY A 169 25.72 -31.69 -12.64
C GLY A 169 26.41 -31.35 -13.94
N ALA A 170 26.54 -32.35 -14.81
CA ALA A 170 27.10 -32.18 -16.15
C ALA A 170 26.07 -31.85 -17.23
N ALA A 171 24.76 -31.94 -16.91
CA ALA A 171 23.64 -31.65 -17.82
C ALA A 171 22.85 -30.42 -17.38
N GLU A 172 22.20 -29.77 -18.33
CA GLU A 172 21.24 -28.73 -18.12
C GLU A 172 20.01 -29.30 -17.38
N ILE A 173 19.48 -28.59 -16.38
CA ILE A 173 18.24 -28.93 -15.69
C ILE A 173 17.15 -27.93 -16.05
N ASN A 174 15.88 -28.39 -16.03
CA ASN A 174 14.72 -27.57 -16.35
C ASN A 174 13.92 -27.29 -15.08
N LEU A 175 14.06 -26.05 -14.55
CA LEU A 175 13.38 -25.59 -13.35
C LEU A 175 12.10 -24.85 -13.75
N ASP A 176 10.98 -25.27 -13.21
CA ASP A 176 9.66 -24.64 -13.44
C ASP A 176 9.47 -23.44 -12.49
N ARG A 177 9.74 -23.64 -11.20
CA ARG A 177 9.63 -22.62 -10.16
C ARG A 177 10.37 -23.03 -8.89
N ALA A 178 10.59 -22.04 -8.01
CA ALA A 178 10.94 -22.25 -6.63
C ALA A 178 9.72 -21.92 -5.75
N ILE A 179 9.51 -22.70 -4.70
CA ILE A 179 8.56 -22.40 -3.63
C ILE A 179 9.37 -21.98 -2.41
N GLU A 180 8.94 -20.89 -1.79
CA GLU A 180 9.52 -20.37 -0.55
C GLU A 180 8.46 -20.04 0.49
N GLN A 181 8.84 -20.04 1.75
CA GLN A 181 7.98 -19.68 2.88
C GLN A 181 6.64 -20.43 2.83
N GLU A 182 6.67 -21.73 2.53
CA GLU A 182 5.48 -22.57 2.67
C GLU A 182 5.22 -22.86 4.13
N HIS A 183 4.07 -22.42 4.65
CA HIS A 183 3.64 -22.55 6.03
C HIS A 183 2.22 -23.09 6.12
N HIS A 184 1.88 -23.71 7.28
CA HIS A 184 0.58 -24.31 7.54
C HIS A 184 0.00 -23.74 8.83
N PHE A 185 -0.79 -22.68 8.71
CA PHE A 185 -1.36 -21.97 9.86
C PHE A 185 -2.61 -22.65 10.39
N ASN A 186 -2.68 -22.77 11.73
CA ASN A 186 -3.77 -23.39 12.46
C ASN A 186 -4.20 -22.52 13.65
N ALA A 187 -5.39 -21.92 13.55
CA ALA A 187 -5.94 -21.04 14.58
C ALA A 187 -6.12 -21.75 15.94
N LYS A 188 -6.24 -23.09 15.96
CA LYS A 188 -6.34 -23.87 17.21
C LYS A 188 -5.13 -23.74 18.12
N LEU A 189 -3.97 -23.37 17.60
CA LEU A 189 -2.78 -23.12 18.41
C LEU A 189 -2.94 -21.86 19.28
N ALA A 190 -3.74 -20.89 18.82
CA ALA A 190 -4.06 -19.66 19.55
C ALA A 190 -5.35 -19.80 20.38
N ASP A 191 -6.38 -20.46 19.84
CA ASP A 191 -7.65 -20.77 20.51
C ASP A 191 -8.07 -22.22 20.21
N PRO A 192 -7.96 -23.14 21.17
CA PRO A 192 -8.32 -24.55 20.99
C PRO A 192 -9.78 -24.80 20.57
N ASN A 193 -10.67 -23.83 20.75
CA ASN A 193 -12.08 -23.95 20.38
C ASN A 193 -12.36 -23.46 18.94
N ALA A 194 -11.42 -22.78 18.31
CA ALA A 194 -11.56 -22.30 16.94
C ALA A 194 -11.47 -23.44 15.92
N GLU A 195 -12.04 -23.24 14.72
CA GLU A 195 -11.70 -24.09 13.57
C GLU A 195 -10.27 -23.74 13.09
N PRO A 196 -9.51 -24.70 12.49
CA PRO A 196 -8.13 -24.44 12.09
C PRO A 196 -7.94 -23.24 11.17
N TYR A 197 -8.93 -22.95 10.29
CA TYR A 197 -8.93 -21.81 9.38
C TYR A 197 -9.53 -20.52 9.97
N GLU A 198 -10.01 -20.52 11.20
CA GLU A 198 -10.74 -19.39 11.79
C GLU A 198 -9.83 -18.23 12.18
N MET A 199 -9.36 -17.50 11.18
CA MET A 199 -8.49 -16.35 11.32
C MET A 199 -8.83 -15.29 10.28
N TRP A 200 -8.38 -14.08 10.47
CA TRP A 200 -8.40 -13.03 9.45
C TRP A 200 -7.14 -13.11 8.58
N ALA A 201 -7.26 -12.67 7.34
CA ALA A 201 -6.17 -12.60 6.38
C ALA A 201 -6.12 -11.26 5.65
N PHE A 202 -4.91 -10.79 5.35
CA PHE A 202 -4.61 -9.75 4.37
C PHE A 202 -3.92 -10.39 3.17
N GLN A 203 -4.33 -10.01 1.97
CA GLN A 203 -3.69 -10.38 0.73
C GLN A 203 -3.36 -9.13 -0.08
N GLY A 204 -2.09 -8.94 -0.44
CA GLY A 204 -1.63 -7.72 -1.07
C GLY A 204 -1.71 -7.70 -2.61
N SER A 205 -2.20 -8.76 -3.26
CA SER A 205 -2.25 -8.86 -4.73
C SER A 205 -3.35 -7.99 -5.34
N SER A 206 -3.03 -7.25 -6.40
CA SER A 206 -3.98 -6.52 -7.25
C SER A 206 -4.52 -7.37 -8.40
N GLU A 207 -4.90 -8.63 -8.15
CA GLU A 207 -5.28 -9.61 -9.17
C GLU A 207 -6.58 -9.24 -9.89
N ALA A 208 -7.60 -8.78 -9.14
CA ALA A 208 -8.92 -8.47 -9.70
C ALA A 208 -9.57 -7.29 -9.00
N TRP A 209 -10.30 -6.46 -9.78
CA TRP A 209 -11.10 -5.37 -9.26
C TRP A 209 -12.20 -5.85 -8.31
N GLY A 210 -12.38 -5.14 -7.20
CA GLY A 210 -13.42 -5.40 -6.21
C GLY A 210 -13.19 -6.65 -5.36
N LYS A 211 -12.04 -7.33 -5.50
CA LYS A 211 -11.64 -8.40 -4.59
C LYS A 211 -11.30 -7.79 -3.22
N ASP A 212 -11.82 -8.38 -2.16
CA ASP A 212 -11.49 -7.90 -0.81
C ASP A 212 -10.05 -8.28 -0.46
N ASP A 213 -9.30 -7.30 0.00
CA ASP A 213 -7.90 -7.43 0.42
C ASP A 213 -7.76 -7.88 1.87
N MET A 214 -8.84 -7.79 2.66
CA MET A 214 -8.89 -8.23 4.05
C MET A 214 -10.18 -9.01 4.30
N PHE A 215 -10.05 -10.28 4.63
CA PHE A 215 -11.19 -11.17 4.77
C PHE A 215 -11.02 -12.18 5.91
N LYS A 216 -12.14 -12.66 6.45
CA LYS A 216 -12.14 -13.80 7.35
C LYS A 216 -12.00 -15.08 6.52
N VAL A 217 -10.97 -15.87 6.80
CA VAL A 217 -10.72 -17.12 6.06
C VAL A 217 -11.90 -18.07 6.24
N ALA A 218 -12.34 -18.68 5.15
CA ALA A 218 -13.42 -19.65 5.11
C ALA A 218 -12.88 -21.03 4.68
N LYS A 219 -13.59 -22.08 5.02
CA LYS A 219 -13.19 -23.49 4.73
C LYS A 219 -12.84 -23.76 3.26
N ASN A 220 -13.42 -23.01 2.33
CA ASN A 220 -13.20 -23.16 0.88
C ASN A 220 -12.30 -22.07 0.30
N THR A 221 -11.58 -21.31 1.12
CA THR A 221 -10.67 -20.28 0.64
C THR A 221 -9.60 -20.89 -0.26
N SER A 222 -9.44 -20.33 -1.44
CA SER A 222 -8.41 -20.69 -2.42
C SER A 222 -8.11 -19.47 -3.29
N GLU A 223 -6.99 -18.80 -2.99
CA GLU A 223 -6.55 -17.56 -3.62
C GLU A 223 -5.20 -17.76 -4.29
N ARG A 224 -5.05 -17.30 -5.52
CA ARG A 224 -3.77 -17.42 -6.24
C ARG A 224 -2.81 -16.28 -5.90
N ASN A 225 -3.34 -15.09 -5.68
CA ASN A 225 -2.59 -13.87 -5.38
C ASN A 225 -1.42 -13.64 -6.35
N GLU A 226 -1.73 -13.61 -7.64
CA GLU A 226 -0.73 -13.36 -8.69
C GLU A 226 -0.33 -11.88 -8.70
N MET A 227 0.97 -11.59 -8.66
CA MET A 227 1.54 -10.24 -8.75
C MET A 227 1.83 -9.82 -10.19
N GLY A 228 1.87 -10.78 -11.13
CA GLY A 228 2.04 -10.51 -12.55
C GLY A 228 0.76 -9.99 -13.20
N ALA A 229 0.89 -9.09 -14.18
CA ALA A 229 -0.23 -8.71 -15.02
C ALA A 229 -0.61 -9.89 -15.94
N SER A 230 -1.91 -10.18 -16.02
CA SER A 230 -2.42 -11.21 -16.93
C SER A 230 -2.23 -10.77 -18.38
N LEU A 231 -1.81 -11.70 -19.24
CA LEU A 231 -1.75 -11.49 -20.69
C LEU A 231 -3.14 -11.22 -21.32
N LYS A 232 -4.21 -11.54 -20.61
CA LYS A 232 -5.60 -11.31 -21.03
C LYS A 232 -6.20 -10.00 -20.54
N GLY A 233 -5.39 -9.05 -20.07
CA GLY A 233 -5.85 -7.75 -19.62
C GLY A 233 -6.29 -7.69 -18.14
N GLY A 234 -5.86 -8.65 -17.33
CA GLY A 234 -6.01 -8.58 -15.87
C GLY A 234 -5.17 -7.47 -15.24
N ASN A 235 -5.50 -7.13 -14.02
CA ASN A 235 -4.72 -6.21 -13.20
C ASN A 235 -3.33 -6.80 -12.92
N GLY A 236 -2.69 -6.49 -11.85
CA GLY A 236 -1.40 -7.05 -11.48
C GLY A 236 -0.64 -6.08 -10.60
N GLY A 237 0.45 -6.54 -10.03
CA GLY A 237 1.18 -5.83 -8.99
C GLY A 237 0.51 -6.01 -7.63
N GLY A 238 0.77 -5.09 -6.72
CA GLY A 238 0.29 -5.17 -5.34
C GLY A 238 1.42 -5.03 -4.32
N ILE A 239 1.11 -5.34 -3.07
CA ILE A 239 2.04 -5.47 -1.96
C ILE A 239 2.36 -6.95 -1.80
N PRO A 240 3.64 -7.38 -1.93
CA PRO A 240 4.01 -8.80 -1.90
C PRO A 240 4.03 -9.35 -0.46
N VAL A 241 2.90 -9.28 0.21
CA VAL A 241 2.67 -9.73 1.58
C VAL A 241 1.33 -10.44 1.66
N VAL A 242 1.30 -11.60 2.32
CA VAL A 242 0.09 -12.21 2.88
C VAL A 242 0.29 -12.33 4.39
N ALA A 243 -0.73 -11.97 5.17
CA ALA A 243 -0.66 -11.94 6.61
C ALA A 243 -1.92 -12.56 7.22
N PHE A 244 -1.75 -13.25 8.33
CA PHE A 244 -2.80 -13.93 9.06
C PHE A 244 -2.75 -13.51 10.51
N TRP A 245 -3.92 -13.34 11.17
CA TRP A 245 -3.95 -13.00 12.58
C TRP A 245 -5.19 -13.56 13.29
N THR A 246 -5.00 -13.77 14.57
CA THR A 246 -6.02 -14.07 15.58
C THR A 246 -6.05 -12.93 16.60
N GLY A 247 -6.81 -13.09 17.68
CA GLY A 247 -6.83 -12.11 18.78
C GLY A 247 -5.52 -12.02 19.58
N SER A 248 -4.59 -12.99 19.44
CA SER A 248 -3.39 -13.08 20.27
C SER A 248 -2.07 -13.08 19.49
N VAL A 249 -2.05 -13.64 18.29
CA VAL A 249 -0.84 -13.77 17.48
C VAL A 249 -1.18 -13.69 15.98
N GLY A 250 -0.25 -13.17 15.21
CA GLY A 250 -0.30 -13.15 13.75
C GLY A 250 1.04 -13.54 13.14
N GLU A 251 0.98 -14.06 11.91
CA GLU A 251 2.14 -14.39 11.10
C GLU A 251 1.96 -13.90 9.67
N ALA A 252 3.07 -13.54 9.02
CA ALA A 252 3.05 -13.03 7.65
C ALA A 252 4.25 -13.54 6.85
N VAL A 253 4.03 -13.75 5.56
CA VAL A 253 5.06 -14.10 4.59
C VAL A 253 5.02 -13.17 3.38
N GLY A 254 6.16 -13.00 2.71
CA GLY A 254 6.29 -12.14 1.55
C GLY A 254 7.74 -11.97 1.12
N HIS A 255 8.01 -10.96 0.28
CA HIS A 255 9.38 -10.59 -0.08
C HIS A 255 9.68 -9.11 0.22
N VAL A 256 10.98 -8.79 0.33
CA VAL A 256 11.46 -7.43 0.65
C VAL A 256 12.28 -6.81 -0.50
N GLU A 257 12.09 -7.28 -1.72
CA GLU A 257 12.69 -6.62 -2.88
C GLU A 257 12.03 -5.25 -3.12
N THR A 258 12.83 -4.26 -3.49
CA THR A 258 12.38 -2.87 -3.66
C THR A 258 11.70 -2.61 -5.01
N LEU A 259 11.78 -3.56 -5.94
CA LEU A 259 11.15 -3.50 -7.26
C LEU A 259 10.04 -4.56 -7.39
N PRO A 260 9.01 -4.31 -8.18
CA PRO A 260 7.96 -5.29 -8.41
C PRO A 260 8.48 -6.52 -9.15
N LEU A 261 8.05 -7.70 -8.71
CA LEU A 261 8.39 -8.98 -9.29
C LEU A 261 7.13 -9.72 -9.76
N THR A 262 7.29 -10.53 -10.81
CA THR A 262 6.26 -11.47 -11.26
C THR A 262 6.37 -12.76 -10.47
N LEU A 263 5.53 -12.91 -9.46
CA LEU A 263 5.42 -14.10 -8.60
C LEU A 263 3.97 -14.23 -8.10
N SER A 264 3.68 -15.25 -7.32
CA SER A 264 2.38 -15.40 -6.65
C SER A 264 2.56 -15.79 -5.18
N LEU A 265 1.53 -15.44 -4.37
CA LEU A 265 1.45 -15.81 -2.94
C LEU A 265 0.18 -16.63 -2.70
N PRO A 266 0.11 -17.88 -3.19
CA PRO A 266 -1.10 -18.69 -3.07
C PRO A 266 -1.47 -18.92 -1.59
N VAL A 267 -2.77 -18.79 -1.31
CA VAL A 267 -3.38 -19.07 -0.01
C VAL A 267 -4.52 -20.05 -0.21
N LYS A 268 -4.53 -21.14 0.51
CA LYS A 268 -5.61 -22.14 0.43
C LYS A 268 -5.85 -22.81 1.79
N VAL A 269 -7.08 -23.23 2.04
CA VAL A 269 -7.40 -24.13 3.14
C VAL A 269 -7.21 -25.57 2.66
N ASP A 270 -6.38 -26.33 3.37
CA ASP A 270 -6.12 -27.74 3.04
C ASP A 270 -7.23 -28.68 3.55
N HIS A 271 -7.09 -29.96 3.30
CA HIS A 271 -8.09 -30.99 3.70
C HIS A 271 -8.22 -31.14 5.22
N ASP A 272 -7.17 -30.78 5.99
CA ASP A 272 -7.17 -30.79 7.45
C ASP A 272 -7.73 -29.48 8.04
N GLY A 273 -8.09 -28.53 7.17
CA GLY A 273 -8.60 -27.21 7.54
C GLY A 273 -7.53 -26.19 7.90
N ARG A 274 -6.23 -26.49 7.73
CA ARG A 274 -5.15 -25.51 7.93
C ARG A 274 -5.04 -24.55 6.76
N VAL A 275 -4.57 -23.36 7.02
CA VAL A 275 -4.34 -22.34 5.98
C VAL A 275 -2.92 -22.46 5.47
N THR A 276 -2.73 -22.93 4.25
CA THR A 276 -1.42 -22.96 3.59
C THR A 276 -1.16 -21.67 2.86
N ALA A 277 0.01 -21.07 3.06
CA ALA A 277 0.50 -19.93 2.30
C ALA A 277 1.95 -20.15 1.88
N SER A 278 2.36 -19.62 0.73
CA SER A 278 3.72 -19.70 0.21
C SER A 278 4.02 -18.59 -0.79
N LEU A 279 5.29 -18.45 -1.20
CA LEU A 279 5.69 -17.71 -2.38
C LEU A 279 6.01 -18.70 -3.50
N SER A 280 5.40 -18.51 -4.66
CA SER A 280 5.70 -19.26 -5.87
C SER A 280 6.43 -18.37 -6.87
N ILE A 281 7.71 -18.61 -7.06
CA ILE A 281 8.66 -17.78 -7.80
C ILE A 281 8.97 -18.47 -9.13
N PRO A 282 8.68 -17.86 -10.29
CA PRO A 282 9.07 -18.41 -11.59
C PRO A 282 10.59 -18.59 -11.65
N ALA A 283 11.04 -19.80 -11.95
CA ALA A 283 12.46 -20.09 -12.17
C ALA A 283 12.89 -19.72 -13.61
N PRO A 284 14.21 -19.65 -13.90
CA PRO A 284 14.71 -19.24 -15.21
C PRO A 284 14.38 -20.22 -16.36
N GLY A 285 13.69 -21.31 -16.10
CA GLY A 285 13.44 -22.39 -17.02
C GLY A 285 14.63 -23.34 -17.10
N LYS A 286 15.70 -22.94 -17.79
CA LYS A 286 16.90 -23.73 -17.95
C LYS A 286 18.04 -23.23 -17.09
N LEU A 287 18.68 -24.13 -16.33
CA LEU A 287 19.86 -23.84 -15.53
C LEU A 287 21.02 -24.74 -16.01
N LYS A 288 22.01 -24.13 -16.64
CA LYS A 288 23.17 -24.86 -17.21
C LYS A 288 24.14 -25.34 -16.14
N PRO A 289 25.02 -26.32 -16.45
CA PRO A 289 26.08 -26.73 -15.54
C PRO A 289 26.89 -25.54 -15.01
N GLY A 290 27.01 -25.45 -13.68
CA GLY A 290 27.71 -24.38 -12.98
C GLY A 290 26.93 -23.09 -12.75
N GLU A 291 25.79 -22.89 -13.40
CA GLU A 291 24.93 -21.71 -13.16
C GLU A 291 24.23 -21.80 -11.81
N THR A 292 23.96 -20.64 -11.21
CA THR A 292 23.23 -20.48 -9.94
C THR A 292 21.97 -19.67 -10.19
N PHE A 293 20.87 -20.14 -9.65
CA PHE A 293 19.61 -19.40 -9.50
C PHE A 293 19.48 -18.96 -8.04
N SER A 294 19.28 -17.68 -7.81
CA SER A 294 19.04 -17.11 -6.49
C SER A 294 17.61 -16.58 -6.42
N THR A 295 16.93 -16.85 -5.31
CA THR A 295 15.59 -16.36 -5.09
C THR A 295 15.61 -14.90 -4.60
N PRO A 296 14.50 -14.16 -4.72
CA PRO A 296 14.31 -12.91 -4.02
C PRO A 296 14.43 -13.10 -2.50
N ARG A 297 14.81 -12.05 -1.78
CA ARG A 297 14.86 -12.10 -0.32
C ARG A 297 13.45 -12.11 0.25
N SER A 298 13.02 -13.29 0.73
CA SER A 298 11.71 -13.52 1.34
C SER A 298 11.75 -13.34 2.86
N PHE A 299 10.58 -13.34 3.51
CA PHE A 299 10.50 -13.18 4.96
C PHE A 299 9.39 -14.02 5.60
N LEU A 300 9.60 -14.35 6.87
CA LEU A 300 8.61 -14.82 7.83
C LEU A 300 8.57 -13.83 8.99
N ALA A 301 7.41 -13.31 9.32
CA ALA A 301 7.20 -12.39 10.44
C ALA A 301 6.20 -12.96 11.44
N VAL A 302 6.41 -12.67 12.75
CA VAL A 302 5.47 -13.00 13.82
C VAL A 302 5.18 -11.76 14.66
N TYR A 303 3.91 -11.52 15.02
CA TYR A 303 3.50 -10.29 15.67
C TYR A 303 2.25 -10.43 16.53
N SER A 304 1.97 -9.44 17.37
CA SER A 304 0.69 -9.24 18.07
C SER A 304 -0.09 -8.11 17.37
N GLY A 305 -1.39 -8.27 17.19
CA GLY A 305 -2.26 -7.33 16.48
C GLY A 305 -2.68 -7.85 15.10
N ASP A 306 -2.99 -6.94 14.18
CA ASP A 306 -3.51 -7.26 12.85
C ASP A 306 -2.52 -6.92 11.71
N PHE A 307 -3.03 -6.86 10.48
CA PHE A 307 -2.29 -6.56 9.26
C PHE A 307 -1.44 -5.26 9.31
N TYR A 308 -1.76 -4.32 10.19
CA TYR A 308 -0.98 -3.10 10.35
C TYR A 308 0.48 -3.40 10.71
N LYS A 309 0.70 -4.35 11.62
CA LYS A 309 2.04 -4.68 12.12
C LYS A 309 3.00 -5.19 11.03
N PRO A 310 2.66 -6.27 10.28
CA PRO A 310 3.56 -6.77 9.24
C PRO A 310 3.72 -5.79 8.08
N LEU A 311 2.69 -5.03 7.69
CA LEU A 311 2.81 -4.02 6.65
C LEU A 311 3.72 -2.86 7.07
N ARG A 312 3.64 -2.43 8.33
CA ARG A 312 4.54 -1.40 8.87
C ARG A 312 5.99 -1.88 8.93
N MET A 313 6.21 -3.13 9.37
CA MET A 313 7.52 -3.79 9.36
C MET A 313 8.10 -3.87 7.94
N TRP A 314 7.32 -4.40 7.00
CA TRP A 314 7.69 -4.50 5.59
C TRP A 314 8.09 -3.15 4.99
N SER A 315 7.25 -2.13 5.17
CA SER A 315 7.55 -0.77 4.71
C SER A 315 8.83 -0.20 5.34
N ALA A 316 9.06 -0.45 6.64
CA ALA A 316 10.26 0.01 7.33
C ALA A 316 11.54 -0.66 6.79
N VAL A 317 11.48 -1.96 6.46
CA VAL A 317 12.59 -2.67 5.79
C VAL A 317 12.89 -2.04 4.44
N LEU A 318 11.88 -1.81 3.60
CA LEU A 318 12.08 -1.18 2.29
C LEU A 318 12.63 0.24 2.38
N GLN A 319 12.22 1.01 3.39
CA GLN A 319 12.79 2.35 3.64
C GLN A 319 14.29 2.26 4.01
N LYS A 320 14.69 1.30 4.82
CA LYS A 320 16.11 1.04 5.11
C LYS A 320 16.86 0.60 3.85
N GLU A 321 16.24 -0.14 2.96
CA GLU A 321 16.83 -0.57 1.69
C GLU A 321 16.93 0.55 0.64
N GLY A 322 16.23 1.65 0.83
CA GLY A 322 16.39 2.85 -0.02
C GLY A 322 15.10 3.49 -0.50
N TRP A 323 13.92 2.97 -0.10
CA TRP A 323 12.67 3.67 -0.35
C TRP A 323 12.64 4.99 0.42
N THR A 324 12.10 6.00 -0.24
CA THR A 324 11.82 7.28 0.41
C THR A 324 10.32 7.54 0.27
N ILE A 325 9.59 7.43 1.37
CA ILE A 325 8.18 7.84 1.39
C ILE A 325 8.16 9.37 1.43
N PRO A 326 7.60 10.03 0.41
CA PRO A 326 7.56 11.49 0.36
C PRO A 326 6.63 12.02 1.45
N LYS A 327 7.00 13.16 2.03
CA LYS A 327 6.06 13.91 2.85
C LYS A 327 4.96 14.45 1.93
N PRO A 328 3.67 14.20 2.22
CA PRO A 328 2.58 14.71 1.43
C PRO A 328 2.60 16.25 1.35
N SER A 329 2.18 16.79 0.21
CA SER A 329 1.88 18.22 0.10
C SER A 329 0.83 18.61 1.14
N SER A 330 0.92 19.82 1.70
CA SER A 330 -0.12 20.34 2.59
C SER A 330 -1.51 20.39 1.95
N GLU A 331 -1.54 20.52 0.62
CA GLU A 331 -2.76 20.55 -0.17
C GLU A 331 -3.43 19.17 -0.30
N ALA A 332 -2.69 18.07 -0.09
CA ALA A 332 -3.21 16.70 -0.16
C ALA A 332 -4.25 16.37 0.93
N TYR A 333 -4.41 17.22 1.93
CA TYR A 333 -5.37 17.02 3.02
C TYR A 333 -6.67 17.80 2.85
N ASN A 334 -6.80 18.60 1.80
CA ASN A 334 -8.01 19.39 1.56
C ASN A 334 -9.11 18.54 0.93
N VAL A 335 -10.37 18.89 1.24
CA VAL A 335 -11.55 18.24 0.65
C VAL A 335 -11.55 18.39 -0.86
N SER A 336 -11.88 17.29 -1.55
CA SER A 336 -11.94 17.24 -3.01
C SER A 336 -13.35 16.91 -3.51
N TRP A 337 -13.73 17.55 -4.62
CA TRP A 337 -14.88 17.19 -5.43
C TRP A 337 -14.42 16.57 -6.74
N CYS A 338 -15.05 15.48 -7.15
CA CYS A 338 -14.79 14.79 -8.40
C CYS A 338 -15.92 15.00 -9.41
N GLY A 339 -15.57 15.45 -10.60
CA GLY A 339 -16.52 15.68 -11.70
C GLY A 339 -17.06 14.40 -12.35
N TRP A 340 -16.67 13.20 -11.89
CA TRP A 340 -17.17 11.92 -12.43
C TRP A 340 -18.69 11.75 -12.33
N GLY A 341 -19.37 12.53 -11.50
CA GLY A 341 -20.84 12.57 -11.50
C GLY A 341 -21.47 12.88 -12.86
N TYR A 342 -20.79 13.63 -13.72
CA TYR A 342 -21.23 13.94 -15.09
C TYR A 342 -20.90 12.85 -16.10
N GLU A 343 -20.03 11.90 -15.77
CA GLU A 343 -19.57 10.81 -16.63
C GLU A 343 -19.18 11.27 -18.07
N PHE A 344 -19.75 10.63 -19.09
CA PHE A 344 -19.47 10.91 -20.50
C PHE A 344 -19.90 12.31 -20.97
N ASN A 345 -20.72 13.03 -20.21
CA ASN A 345 -21.23 14.35 -20.60
C ASN A 345 -20.49 15.50 -19.91
N VAL A 346 -19.38 15.23 -19.24
CA VAL A 346 -18.59 16.28 -18.61
C VAL A 346 -18.13 17.33 -19.63
N THR A 347 -18.33 18.60 -19.31
CA THR A 347 -17.92 19.74 -20.11
C THR A 347 -17.29 20.81 -19.21
N PRO A 348 -16.50 21.77 -19.78
CA PRO A 348 -15.99 22.90 -19.01
C PRO A 348 -17.09 23.72 -18.33
N ALA A 349 -18.24 23.85 -18.98
CA ALA A 349 -19.36 24.64 -18.44
C ALA A 349 -19.96 23.99 -17.18
N GLU A 350 -20.11 22.66 -17.15
CA GLU A 350 -20.57 21.92 -15.98
C GLU A 350 -19.57 21.98 -14.84
N MET A 351 -18.27 21.78 -15.14
CA MET A 351 -17.21 21.89 -14.15
C MET A 351 -17.19 23.29 -13.52
N VAL A 352 -17.13 24.35 -14.32
CA VAL A 352 -17.11 25.75 -13.84
C VAL A 352 -18.43 26.14 -13.17
N GLY A 353 -19.55 25.63 -13.67
CA GLY A 353 -20.88 25.87 -13.10
C GLY A 353 -21.03 25.38 -11.67
N THR A 354 -20.24 24.37 -11.24
CA THR A 354 -20.25 23.83 -9.88
C THR A 354 -19.47 24.72 -8.89
N ILE A 355 -18.59 25.63 -9.33
CA ILE A 355 -17.74 26.46 -8.46
C ILE A 355 -18.49 27.15 -7.31
N PRO A 356 -19.66 27.79 -7.51
CA PRO A 356 -20.37 28.45 -6.40
C PRO A 356 -20.70 27.50 -5.26
N LYS A 357 -21.10 26.27 -5.57
CA LYS A 357 -21.43 25.24 -4.59
C LYS A 357 -20.19 24.73 -3.86
N LEU A 358 -19.10 24.50 -4.57
CA LEU A 358 -17.82 24.10 -3.98
C LEU A 358 -17.30 25.13 -2.96
N LYS A 359 -17.43 26.43 -3.31
CA LYS A 359 -17.07 27.52 -2.39
C LYS A 359 -17.97 27.57 -1.16
N GLU A 360 -19.30 27.42 -1.35
CA GLU A 360 -20.26 27.35 -0.26
C GLU A 360 -19.94 26.23 0.74
N MET A 361 -19.52 25.07 0.24
CA MET A 361 -19.12 23.92 1.04
C MET A 361 -17.67 23.98 1.56
N ASN A 362 -16.89 25.00 1.20
CA ASN A 362 -15.46 25.09 1.49
C ASN A 362 -14.65 23.86 0.98
N ILE A 363 -14.98 23.39 -0.22
CA ILE A 363 -14.24 22.37 -0.96
C ILE A 363 -13.12 23.05 -1.76
N LYS A 364 -11.89 22.54 -1.64
CA LYS A 364 -10.70 23.18 -2.20
C LYS A 364 -10.31 22.66 -3.57
N TRP A 365 -10.46 21.35 -3.80
CA TRP A 365 -10.07 20.67 -5.02
C TRP A 365 -11.26 20.38 -5.94
N ALA A 366 -11.03 20.53 -7.24
CA ALA A 366 -11.90 20.04 -8.29
C ALA A 366 -11.12 19.09 -9.20
N THR A 367 -11.58 17.84 -9.36
CA THR A 367 -10.97 16.86 -10.24
C THR A 367 -11.75 16.74 -11.54
N LEU A 368 -11.10 17.06 -12.67
CA LEU A 368 -11.60 16.67 -13.99
C LEU A 368 -11.26 15.19 -14.16
N ASP A 369 -12.27 14.34 -14.02
CA ASP A 369 -12.15 12.89 -14.03
C ASP A 369 -12.18 12.31 -15.45
N ASP A 370 -12.35 11.01 -15.63
CA ASP A 370 -12.35 10.29 -16.92
C ASP A 370 -13.24 10.96 -17.99
N ARG A 371 -13.02 10.70 -19.27
CA ARG A 371 -13.81 11.13 -20.46
C ARG A 371 -13.57 12.53 -21.02
N TRP A 372 -12.60 13.27 -20.54
CA TRP A 372 -12.23 14.57 -21.12
C TRP A 372 -11.39 14.45 -22.41
N PHE A 373 -10.75 13.30 -22.63
CA PHE A 373 -9.76 13.03 -23.69
C PHE A 373 -10.36 12.23 -24.84
N ASP A 374 -9.70 12.33 -26.00
CA ASP A 374 -10.09 11.67 -27.24
C ASP A 374 -9.62 10.21 -27.34
N THR A 375 -8.41 9.90 -26.83
CA THR A 375 -7.75 8.62 -27.03
C THR A 375 -6.81 8.30 -25.87
N TYR A 376 -6.87 7.06 -25.37
CA TYR A 376 -5.89 6.54 -24.42
C TYR A 376 -4.51 6.50 -25.08
N GLY A 377 -3.55 7.15 -24.46
CA GLY A 377 -2.18 7.28 -24.94
C GLY A 377 -1.85 8.68 -25.41
N ASP A 378 -2.70 9.33 -26.21
CA ASP A 378 -2.42 10.67 -26.73
C ASP A 378 -2.83 11.78 -25.76
N TRP A 379 -3.91 11.55 -25.00
CA TRP A 379 -4.39 12.47 -23.96
C TRP A 379 -4.62 13.88 -24.48
N ASN A 380 -5.29 14.01 -25.64
CA ASN A 380 -5.77 15.28 -26.14
C ASN A 380 -7.23 15.50 -25.73
N PRO A 381 -7.64 16.75 -25.52
CA PRO A 381 -9.04 17.05 -25.21
C PRO A 381 -9.97 16.58 -26.33
N ARG A 382 -11.12 16.05 -25.98
CA ARG A 382 -12.18 15.71 -26.93
C ARG A 382 -12.68 16.99 -27.60
N PRO A 383 -12.64 17.10 -28.93
CA PRO A 383 -12.99 18.34 -29.60
C PRO A 383 -14.50 18.69 -29.53
N ASP A 384 -15.36 17.69 -29.27
CA ASP A 384 -16.82 17.87 -29.13
C ASP A 384 -17.22 18.43 -27.75
N THR A 385 -16.52 18.11 -26.71
CA THR A 385 -16.84 18.53 -25.32
C THR A 385 -15.84 19.55 -24.77
N PHE A 386 -14.57 19.47 -25.18
CA PHE A 386 -13.48 20.35 -24.73
C PHE A 386 -12.80 21.02 -25.94
N PRO A 387 -13.50 21.87 -26.72
CA PRO A 387 -12.95 22.49 -27.92
C PRO A 387 -11.85 23.52 -27.63
N GLY A 388 -10.85 23.59 -28.51
CA GLY A 388 -9.78 24.60 -28.45
C GLY A 388 -9.01 24.56 -27.12
N ASP A 389 -8.84 25.74 -26.52
CA ASP A 389 -8.12 25.89 -25.23
C ASP A 389 -9.05 25.81 -24.01
N SER A 390 -10.22 25.18 -24.15
CA SER A 390 -11.24 25.16 -23.08
C SER A 390 -10.77 24.48 -21.78
N ILE A 391 -9.89 23.48 -21.86
CA ILE A 391 -9.28 22.85 -20.67
C ILE A 391 -8.45 23.86 -19.87
N LYS A 392 -7.61 24.63 -20.56
CA LYS A 392 -6.80 25.66 -19.90
C LYS A 392 -7.68 26.80 -19.35
N THR A 393 -8.65 27.26 -20.13
CA THR A 393 -9.59 28.30 -19.69
C THR A 393 -10.35 27.87 -18.44
N MET A 394 -10.85 26.65 -18.41
CA MET A 394 -11.51 26.05 -17.23
C MET A 394 -10.58 26.05 -16.00
N THR A 395 -9.34 25.61 -16.17
CA THR A 395 -8.33 25.62 -15.08
C THR A 395 -8.09 27.04 -14.56
N ASP A 396 -7.92 28.01 -15.46
CA ASP A 396 -7.75 29.41 -15.10
C ASP A 396 -8.98 29.97 -14.34
N ASP A 397 -10.20 29.55 -14.69
CA ASP A 397 -11.43 29.97 -14.00
C ASP A 397 -11.51 29.41 -12.57
N PHE A 398 -11.11 28.17 -12.33
CA PHE A 398 -10.97 27.63 -10.97
C PHE A 398 -9.92 28.40 -10.17
N HIS A 399 -8.76 28.67 -10.76
CA HIS A 399 -7.68 29.44 -10.10
C HIS A 399 -8.11 30.86 -9.74
N LYS A 400 -8.87 31.58 -10.60
CA LYS A 400 -9.43 32.88 -10.26
C LYS A 400 -10.33 32.87 -9.02
N GLN A 401 -10.90 31.71 -8.71
CA GLN A 401 -11.73 31.53 -7.51
C GLN A 401 -10.93 30.97 -6.31
N GLY A 402 -9.60 30.82 -6.44
CA GLY A 402 -8.71 30.34 -5.40
C GLY A 402 -8.84 28.83 -5.15
N MET A 403 -9.33 28.08 -6.12
CA MET A 403 -9.45 26.62 -6.09
C MET A 403 -8.29 25.96 -6.81
N LEU A 404 -8.05 24.69 -6.48
CA LEU A 404 -7.04 23.83 -7.10
C LEU A 404 -7.71 22.83 -8.05
N VAL A 405 -7.02 22.46 -9.12
CA VAL A 405 -7.55 21.52 -10.12
C VAL A 405 -6.64 20.33 -10.32
N GLN A 406 -7.25 19.15 -10.39
CA GLN A 406 -6.57 17.89 -10.62
C GLN A 406 -7.08 17.23 -11.90
N LEU A 407 -6.16 16.62 -12.68
CA LEU A 407 -6.49 15.94 -13.92
C LEU A 407 -6.38 14.42 -13.74
N TRP A 408 -7.44 13.71 -14.12
CA TRP A 408 -7.44 12.25 -14.21
C TRP A 408 -6.77 11.76 -15.50
N TRP A 409 -5.93 10.74 -15.41
CA TRP A 409 -5.39 10.01 -16.55
C TRP A 409 -4.81 8.64 -16.14
N LEU A 410 -4.61 7.74 -17.13
CA LEU A 410 -4.13 6.38 -16.95
C LEU A 410 -2.77 6.22 -17.66
N PRO A 411 -1.66 6.07 -16.92
CA PRO A 411 -0.35 5.81 -17.54
C PRO A 411 -0.25 4.41 -18.16
N LEU A 412 0.62 4.28 -19.17
CA LEU A 412 1.05 3.05 -19.83
C LEU A 412 0.03 2.39 -20.77
N GLY A 413 -1.26 2.57 -20.56
CA GLY A 413 -2.29 2.04 -21.44
C GLY A 413 -2.51 2.87 -22.70
N VAL A 414 -2.59 2.22 -23.89
CA VAL A 414 -2.78 2.89 -25.19
C VAL A 414 -3.76 2.14 -26.06
N GLU A 415 -4.52 2.88 -26.88
CA GLU A 415 -5.40 2.30 -27.89
C GLU A 415 -4.62 1.91 -29.14
N ASP A 416 -4.70 0.64 -29.52
CA ASP A 416 -4.03 0.04 -30.68
C ASP A 416 -4.97 -0.47 -31.76
N GLY A 417 -6.24 -0.13 -31.69
CA GLY A 417 -7.28 -0.53 -32.62
C GLY A 417 -7.84 -1.96 -32.41
N GLN A 418 -7.40 -2.70 -31.38
CA GLN A 418 -7.80 -4.08 -31.13
C GLN A 418 -8.68 -4.25 -29.89
N GLY A 419 -8.56 -3.37 -28.91
CA GLY A 419 -9.31 -3.46 -27.67
C GLY A 419 -10.74 -2.96 -27.80
N ARG A 420 -11.60 -3.47 -26.93
CA ARG A 420 -13.00 -3.05 -26.79
C ARG A 420 -13.24 -2.59 -25.37
N TRP A 421 -13.04 -1.34 -25.09
CA TRP A 421 -13.53 -0.84 -23.84
C TRP A 421 -14.51 0.32 -24.06
N GLU A 422 -15.70 0.23 -23.44
CA GLU A 422 -16.72 1.27 -23.36
C GLU A 422 -16.99 2.06 -24.64
N SER A 423 -17.48 1.44 -25.67
CA SER A 423 -17.92 2.11 -26.91
C SER A 423 -16.87 2.96 -27.65
N HIS A 424 -15.62 2.96 -27.24
CA HIS A 424 -14.57 3.54 -28.06
C HIS A 424 -14.48 2.81 -29.39
N LYS A 425 -14.57 3.55 -30.46
CA LYS A 425 -14.51 3.03 -31.83
C LYS A 425 -13.09 2.60 -32.10
N TYR A 426 -12.68 1.38 -31.96
CA TYR A 426 -11.41 0.79 -32.43
C TYR A 426 -10.38 1.81 -32.96
N ILE A 427 -10.04 2.77 -32.12
CA ILE A 427 -9.14 3.88 -32.45
C ILE A 427 -7.71 3.39 -32.28
N VAL A 428 -6.80 3.89 -33.10
CA VAL A 428 -5.37 3.73 -32.89
C VAL A 428 -4.81 5.09 -32.48
N SER A 429 -4.22 5.15 -31.29
CA SER A 429 -3.60 6.37 -30.81
C SER A 429 -2.43 6.82 -31.73
N LYS A 430 -2.16 8.12 -31.75
CA LYS A 430 -1.04 8.67 -32.53
C LYS A 430 0.29 8.09 -32.06
N VAL A 431 0.49 7.96 -30.73
CA VAL A 431 1.71 7.38 -30.17
C VAL A 431 1.94 5.95 -30.65
N VAL A 432 0.92 5.13 -30.81
CA VAL A 432 1.07 3.76 -31.35
C VAL A 432 1.35 3.77 -32.84
N ARG A 433 0.73 4.68 -33.62
CA ARG A 433 1.02 4.80 -35.05
C ARG A 433 2.45 5.25 -35.34
N GLU A 434 2.97 6.19 -34.56
CA GLU A 434 4.31 6.75 -34.72
C GLU A 434 5.39 5.86 -34.10
N HIS A 435 5.07 5.14 -33.01
CA HIS A 435 6.00 4.34 -32.23
C HIS A 435 5.45 2.94 -31.92
N PRO A 436 5.13 2.11 -32.92
CA PRO A 436 4.65 0.76 -32.69
C PRO A 436 5.72 -0.15 -32.05
N ASP A 437 6.96 0.26 -32.12
CA ASP A 437 8.12 -0.38 -31.49
C ASP A 437 8.19 -0.17 -29.96
N TRP A 438 7.42 0.75 -29.38
CA TRP A 438 7.37 0.94 -27.92
C TRP A 438 6.45 -0.04 -27.20
N LEU A 439 5.64 -0.81 -27.94
CA LEU A 439 4.64 -1.71 -27.37
C LEU A 439 5.28 -2.96 -26.74
N ILE A 440 4.71 -3.39 -25.61
CA ILE A 440 4.99 -4.70 -25.03
C ILE A 440 4.41 -5.77 -25.96
N LEU A 441 5.23 -6.75 -26.32
CA LEU A 441 4.80 -7.96 -27.03
C LEU A 441 4.78 -9.16 -26.07
N ASP A 442 3.81 -10.05 -26.24
CA ASP A 442 3.79 -11.35 -25.59
C ASP A 442 4.75 -12.34 -26.23
N LYS A 443 4.79 -13.59 -25.75
CA LYS A 443 5.66 -14.66 -26.28
C LYS A 443 5.34 -15.03 -27.73
N GLU A 444 4.12 -14.80 -28.16
CA GLU A 444 3.63 -15.05 -29.52
C GLU A 444 3.83 -13.86 -30.46
N GLY A 445 4.42 -12.76 -29.97
CA GLY A 445 4.69 -11.55 -30.75
C GLY A 445 3.47 -10.65 -30.95
N LYS A 446 2.38 -10.86 -30.20
CA LYS A 446 1.17 -10.01 -30.22
C LYS A 446 1.29 -8.90 -29.19
N HIS A 447 0.53 -7.82 -29.38
CA HIS A 447 0.44 -6.75 -28.37
C HIS A 447 -0.11 -7.33 -27.06
N ALA A 448 0.66 -7.23 -25.99
CA ALA A 448 0.22 -7.65 -24.67
C ALA A 448 -0.87 -6.70 -24.13
N ARG A 449 -1.83 -7.25 -23.38
CA ARG A 449 -2.98 -6.51 -22.84
C ARG A 449 -2.77 -6.15 -21.38
N MET A 450 -3.26 -4.98 -21.00
CA MET A 450 -3.42 -4.55 -19.63
C MET A 450 -4.89 -4.22 -19.33
N THR A 451 -5.15 -3.59 -18.20
CA THR A 451 -6.50 -3.17 -17.81
C THR A 451 -7.25 -2.49 -18.96
N ARG A 452 -8.57 -2.61 -18.98
CA ARG A 452 -9.47 -2.05 -20.03
C ARG A 452 -9.16 -2.59 -21.43
N ASP A 453 -8.52 -3.75 -21.53
CA ASP A 453 -8.08 -4.37 -22.78
C ASP A 453 -7.19 -3.46 -23.67
N LEU A 454 -6.49 -2.51 -23.05
CA LEU A 454 -5.54 -1.64 -23.72
C LEU A 454 -4.23 -2.36 -24.01
N ALA A 455 -3.54 -1.96 -25.07
CA ALA A 455 -2.14 -2.32 -25.25
C ALA A 455 -1.27 -1.55 -24.25
N ALA A 456 -0.08 -2.08 -23.95
CA ALA A 456 0.82 -1.47 -22.99
C ALA A 456 2.08 -0.91 -23.68
N LEU A 457 2.46 0.33 -23.36
CA LEU A 457 3.80 0.85 -23.64
C LEU A 457 4.81 0.22 -22.68
N CYS A 458 5.99 -0.12 -23.18
CA CYS A 458 7.03 -0.73 -22.35
C CYS A 458 7.77 0.32 -21.52
N PRO A 459 7.60 0.35 -20.17
CA PRO A 459 8.27 1.35 -19.34
C PRO A 459 9.80 1.22 -19.29
N ALA A 460 10.35 0.07 -19.71
CA ALA A 460 11.79 -0.12 -19.82
C ALA A 460 12.43 0.57 -21.05
N VAL A 461 11.60 1.13 -21.95
CA VAL A 461 12.06 1.93 -23.08
C VAL A 461 12.26 3.37 -22.63
N PRO A 462 13.48 3.94 -22.72
CA PRO A 462 13.78 5.30 -22.24
C PRO A 462 12.92 6.38 -22.88
N GLU A 463 12.57 6.22 -24.16
CA GLU A 463 11.72 7.15 -24.90
C GLU A 463 10.29 7.17 -24.36
N VAL A 464 9.79 6.04 -23.85
CA VAL A 464 8.48 5.96 -23.16
C VAL A 464 8.51 6.77 -21.88
N GLN A 465 9.57 6.69 -21.08
CA GLN A 465 9.72 7.52 -19.89
C GLN A 465 9.79 9.02 -20.25
N ALA A 466 10.53 9.38 -21.32
CA ALA A 466 10.58 10.75 -21.81
C ALA A 466 9.21 11.24 -22.29
N TYR A 467 8.41 10.38 -22.91
CA TYR A 467 7.04 10.66 -23.33
C TYR A 467 6.14 11.00 -22.12
N TYR A 468 6.18 10.22 -21.06
CA TYR A 468 5.41 10.50 -19.83
C TYR A 468 5.88 11.79 -19.13
N LYS A 469 7.16 12.10 -19.20
CA LYS A 469 7.65 13.41 -18.75
C LYS A 469 7.01 14.56 -19.55
N GLN A 470 6.97 14.47 -20.88
CA GLN A 470 6.35 15.49 -21.76
C GLN A 470 4.84 15.63 -21.48
N LEU A 471 4.11 14.52 -21.31
CA LEU A 471 2.69 14.57 -20.95
C LEU A 471 2.48 15.28 -19.60
N THR A 472 3.31 14.95 -18.61
CA THR A 472 3.24 15.60 -17.30
C THR A 472 3.54 17.11 -17.40
N GLU A 473 4.53 17.49 -18.19
CA GLU A 473 4.85 18.90 -18.44
C GLU A 473 3.67 19.63 -19.12
N LYS A 474 3.04 19.02 -20.11
CA LYS A 474 1.83 19.52 -20.78
C LYS A 474 0.70 19.77 -19.77
N PHE A 475 0.40 18.83 -18.90
CA PHE A 475 -0.71 18.95 -17.96
C PHE A 475 -0.43 19.97 -16.86
N ILE A 476 0.74 19.90 -16.24
CA ILE A 476 1.05 20.72 -15.06
C ILE A 476 1.55 22.11 -15.43
N ARG A 477 2.40 22.24 -16.45
CA ARG A 477 2.96 23.54 -16.87
C ARG A 477 2.04 24.26 -17.85
N ASP A 478 1.67 23.58 -18.97
CA ASP A 478 1.05 24.28 -20.09
C ASP A 478 -0.46 24.48 -19.84
N TRP A 479 -1.13 23.49 -19.25
CA TRP A 479 -2.56 23.59 -18.90
C TRP A 479 -2.81 24.12 -17.48
N GLY A 480 -1.79 24.14 -16.63
CA GLY A 480 -1.83 24.77 -15.33
C GLY A 480 -2.40 23.90 -14.20
N TYR A 481 -2.67 22.60 -14.41
CA TYR A 481 -3.17 21.73 -13.34
C TYR A 481 -2.26 21.72 -12.12
N ASP A 482 -2.86 21.53 -10.94
CA ASP A 482 -2.17 21.51 -9.63
C ASP A 482 -1.82 20.10 -9.19
N GLY A 483 -2.28 19.11 -9.92
CA GLY A 483 -1.99 17.70 -9.65
C GLY A 483 -2.59 16.75 -10.66
N SER A 484 -2.27 15.47 -10.47
CA SER A 484 -2.78 14.35 -11.27
C SER A 484 -3.50 13.34 -10.39
N LYS A 485 -4.66 12.86 -10.84
CA LYS A 485 -5.27 11.62 -10.36
C LYS A 485 -4.87 10.53 -11.34
N LEU A 486 -3.88 9.72 -10.95
CA LEU A 486 -3.47 8.54 -11.70
C LEU A 486 -4.38 7.38 -11.32
N ASP A 487 -5.07 6.82 -12.30
CA ASP A 487 -6.07 5.78 -12.04
C ASP A 487 -5.81 4.51 -12.84
N ASN A 488 -6.40 3.39 -12.41
CA ASN A 488 -6.17 2.07 -13.00
C ASN A 488 -4.66 1.73 -13.10
N ILE A 489 -3.89 2.12 -12.09
CA ILE A 489 -2.44 1.99 -12.05
C ILE A 489 -2.02 0.61 -11.56
N PHE A 490 -2.00 -0.32 -12.47
CA PHE A 490 -1.63 -1.71 -12.26
C PHE A 490 -0.23 -1.99 -12.82
N SER A 491 0.21 -3.24 -12.75
CA SER A 491 1.44 -3.67 -13.40
C SER A 491 1.25 -3.79 -14.91
N VAL A 492 2.37 -3.92 -15.64
CA VAL A 492 2.36 -4.28 -17.06
C VAL A 492 2.80 -5.73 -17.25
N PRO A 493 2.46 -6.38 -18.35
CA PRO A 493 2.98 -7.70 -18.69
C PRO A 493 4.50 -7.72 -18.88
N MET A 494 5.12 -8.89 -18.73
CA MET A 494 6.49 -9.12 -19.16
C MET A 494 6.64 -8.87 -20.66
N CYS A 495 7.74 -8.22 -21.07
CA CYS A 495 7.96 -7.81 -22.46
C CYS A 495 8.89 -8.76 -23.22
N TYR A 496 8.37 -9.34 -24.29
CA TYR A 496 9.13 -10.21 -25.21
C TYR A 496 9.43 -9.53 -26.56
N ASN A 497 9.34 -8.19 -26.64
CA ASN A 497 9.62 -7.46 -27.85
C ASN A 497 11.13 -7.51 -28.19
N PRO A 498 11.53 -8.15 -29.30
CA PRO A 498 12.94 -8.31 -29.64
C PRO A 498 13.65 -7.02 -30.05
N LYS A 499 12.91 -5.93 -30.27
CA LYS A 499 13.46 -4.61 -30.57
C LYS A 499 13.89 -3.84 -29.31
N HIS A 500 13.46 -4.31 -28.13
CA HIS A 500 13.83 -3.69 -26.87
C HIS A 500 15.18 -4.22 -26.38
N HIS A 501 15.95 -3.34 -25.76
CA HIS A 501 17.33 -3.67 -25.33
C HIS A 501 17.41 -4.02 -23.83
N HIS A 502 16.28 -4.29 -23.18
CA HIS A 502 16.31 -4.77 -21.80
C HIS A 502 16.82 -6.23 -21.70
N LYS A 503 17.38 -6.59 -20.54
CA LYS A 503 18.10 -7.86 -20.35
C LYS A 503 17.17 -9.06 -20.20
N SER A 504 15.97 -8.83 -19.67
CA SER A 504 14.99 -9.87 -19.42
C SER A 504 13.56 -9.34 -19.66
N PRO A 505 12.60 -10.23 -19.95
CA PRO A 505 11.19 -9.83 -20.05
C PRO A 505 10.64 -9.17 -18.77
N GLN A 506 11.20 -9.51 -17.61
CA GLN A 506 10.85 -8.94 -16.31
C GLN A 506 11.18 -7.44 -16.19
N ASP A 507 12.12 -6.93 -16.98
CA ASP A 507 12.56 -5.53 -16.91
C ASP A 507 11.43 -4.54 -17.19
N SER A 508 10.41 -4.92 -18.00
CA SER A 508 9.21 -4.10 -18.18
C SER A 508 8.42 -3.93 -16.89
N VAL A 509 8.28 -4.99 -16.09
CA VAL A 509 7.58 -4.95 -14.80
C VAL A 509 8.36 -4.11 -13.78
N ASN A 510 9.67 -4.30 -13.72
CA ASN A 510 10.55 -3.55 -12.81
C ASN A 510 10.51 -2.03 -13.10
N ALA A 511 10.53 -1.66 -14.38
CA ALA A 511 10.59 -0.28 -14.84
C ALA A 511 9.26 0.50 -14.68
N VAL A 512 8.17 -0.15 -14.28
CA VAL A 512 6.92 0.53 -13.94
C VAL A 512 7.17 1.63 -12.89
N ALA A 513 8.02 1.33 -11.90
CA ALA A 513 8.39 2.29 -10.86
C ALA A 513 9.06 3.56 -11.42
N ASP A 514 9.86 3.45 -12.49
CA ASP A 514 10.56 4.59 -13.09
C ASP A 514 9.61 5.56 -13.79
N VAL A 515 8.51 5.06 -14.37
CA VAL A 515 7.47 5.91 -14.97
C VAL A 515 6.75 6.73 -13.91
N TYR A 516 6.31 6.10 -12.81
CA TYR A 516 5.64 6.82 -11.71
C TYR A 516 6.58 7.81 -11.02
N LYS A 517 7.85 7.43 -10.85
CA LYS A 517 8.91 8.33 -10.36
C LYS A 517 9.07 9.55 -11.28
N THR A 518 9.09 9.34 -12.59
CA THR A 518 9.21 10.42 -13.57
C THR A 518 8.02 11.37 -13.50
N ILE A 519 6.79 10.85 -13.45
CA ILE A 519 5.58 11.65 -13.31
C ILE A 519 5.61 12.48 -12.02
N PHE A 520 5.86 11.82 -10.87
CA PHE A 520 5.89 12.46 -9.56
C PHE A 520 6.95 13.56 -9.47
N GLN A 521 8.19 13.25 -9.87
CA GLN A 521 9.31 14.20 -9.80
C GLN A 521 9.13 15.37 -10.75
N THR A 522 8.61 15.14 -11.96
CA THR A 522 8.32 16.21 -12.93
C THR A 522 7.22 17.14 -12.40
N THR A 523 6.15 16.56 -11.85
CA THR A 523 5.04 17.32 -11.25
C THR A 523 5.55 18.23 -10.13
N ARG A 524 6.33 17.67 -9.20
CA ARG A 524 6.90 18.40 -8.04
C ARG A 524 7.94 19.45 -8.45
N ALA A 525 8.73 19.19 -9.50
CA ALA A 525 9.70 20.17 -10.02
C ALA A 525 9.03 21.41 -10.63
N ILE A 526 7.85 21.24 -11.23
CA ILE A 526 7.07 22.34 -11.81
C ILE A 526 6.27 23.08 -10.73
N LYS A 527 5.55 22.34 -9.89
CA LYS A 527 4.72 22.86 -8.79
C LYS A 527 5.04 22.12 -7.48
N PRO A 528 5.87 22.70 -6.59
CA PRO A 528 6.30 22.02 -5.36
C PRO A 528 5.16 21.61 -4.42
N ASN A 529 4.03 22.29 -4.44
CA ASN A 529 2.85 21.99 -3.63
C ASN A 529 1.78 21.17 -4.37
N SER A 530 2.11 20.66 -5.55
CA SER A 530 1.20 19.80 -6.32
C SER A 530 0.85 18.51 -5.58
N VAL A 531 -0.25 17.87 -6.00
CA VAL A 531 -0.70 16.59 -5.45
C VAL A 531 -0.76 15.54 -6.55
N THR A 532 0.11 14.54 -6.46
CA THR A 532 -0.01 13.30 -7.22
C THR A 532 -0.84 12.31 -6.40
N GLN A 533 -2.04 12.03 -6.86
CA GLN A 533 -2.95 11.05 -6.27
C GLN A 533 -2.87 9.75 -7.06
N SER A 534 -2.74 8.62 -6.37
CA SER A 534 -2.62 7.29 -6.98
C SER A 534 -3.79 6.40 -6.59
N CYS A 535 -4.57 5.98 -7.60
CA CYS A 535 -5.77 5.17 -7.46
C CYS A 535 -5.60 3.79 -8.13
N PRO A 536 -5.48 2.71 -7.37
CA PRO A 536 -5.43 1.35 -7.91
C PRO A 536 -6.80 0.79 -8.29
N CYS A 537 -7.83 1.61 -8.42
CA CYS A 537 -9.17 1.27 -8.91
C CYS A 537 -9.67 -0.09 -8.41
N GLY A 538 -10.25 -0.13 -7.22
CA GLY A 538 -10.87 -1.33 -6.62
C GLY A 538 -9.92 -2.41 -6.13
N THR A 539 -8.60 -2.15 -6.04
CA THR A 539 -7.60 -3.13 -5.62
C THR A 539 -6.63 -2.58 -4.55
N PRO A 540 -5.77 -3.43 -3.93
CA PRO A 540 -4.67 -2.97 -3.10
C PRO A 540 -3.65 -2.12 -3.86
N PRO A 541 -2.84 -1.30 -3.15
CA PRO A 541 -1.76 -0.55 -3.78
C PRO A 541 -0.68 -1.46 -4.35
N SER A 542 0.16 -0.90 -5.24
CA SER A 542 1.35 -1.59 -5.73
C SER A 542 2.62 -0.94 -5.20
N LEU A 543 3.59 -1.78 -4.83
CA LEU A 543 4.91 -1.33 -4.41
C LEU A 543 5.63 -0.47 -5.46
N ALA A 544 5.25 -0.61 -6.74
CA ALA A 544 5.85 0.13 -7.84
C ALA A 544 5.70 1.65 -7.73
N TRP A 545 4.61 2.14 -7.14
CA TRP A 545 4.31 3.57 -7.11
C TRP A 545 4.12 4.17 -5.70
N LEU A 546 4.07 3.35 -4.65
CA LEU A 546 3.95 3.84 -3.26
C LEU A 546 4.96 4.96 -2.90
N PRO A 547 6.25 4.91 -3.33
CA PRO A 547 7.21 5.98 -3.05
C PRO A 547 7.02 7.24 -3.92
N PHE A 548 6.06 7.26 -4.85
CA PHE A 548 5.93 8.29 -5.88
C PHE A 548 4.54 8.92 -5.92
N MET A 549 3.99 9.24 -4.76
CA MET A 549 2.70 9.91 -4.64
C MET A 549 2.64 10.81 -3.41
N ASP A 550 1.67 11.72 -3.39
CA ASP A 550 1.30 12.56 -2.25
C ASP A 550 0.10 12.02 -1.51
N GLN A 551 -0.84 11.41 -2.22
CA GLN A 551 -2.12 11.02 -1.70
C GLN A 551 -2.51 9.64 -2.26
N ALA A 552 -2.75 8.70 -1.35
CA ALA A 552 -3.32 7.40 -1.67
C ALA A 552 -4.85 7.49 -1.78
N VAL A 553 -5.47 6.54 -2.46
CA VAL A 553 -6.93 6.42 -2.59
C VAL A 553 -7.39 5.07 -2.06
N THR A 554 -8.47 5.01 -1.30
CA THR A 554 -9.07 3.73 -0.87
C THR A 554 -9.65 2.93 -2.04
N ALA A 555 -9.80 3.55 -3.19
CA ALA A 555 -10.04 2.96 -4.51
C ALA A 555 -11.30 2.12 -4.63
N ASP A 556 -12.36 2.70 -5.15
CA ASP A 556 -13.66 2.05 -5.39
C ASP A 556 -14.07 1.09 -4.25
N PRO A 557 -14.14 1.56 -2.99
CA PRO A 557 -14.41 0.68 -1.86
C PRO A 557 -15.84 0.14 -1.93
N VAL A 558 -16.00 -1.09 -1.47
CA VAL A 558 -17.31 -1.72 -1.36
C VAL A 558 -17.76 -1.68 0.10
N GLY A 559 -18.38 -0.58 0.48
CA GLY A 559 -18.90 -0.34 1.82
C GLY A 559 -17.92 0.29 2.80
N ALA A 560 -18.47 0.82 3.88
CA ALA A 560 -17.79 1.61 4.91
C ALA A 560 -16.59 0.90 5.56
N ALA A 561 -16.74 -0.38 5.87
CA ALA A 561 -15.68 -1.16 6.51
C ALA A 561 -14.43 -1.28 5.63
N GLN A 562 -14.58 -1.36 4.31
CA GLN A 562 -13.43 -1.40 3.40
C GLN A 562 -12.71 -0.05 3.33
N VAL A 563 -13.43 1.08 3.39
CA VAL A 563 -12.84 2.42 3.51
C VAL A 563 -11.93 2.47 4.74
N ARG A 564 -12.43 2.07 5.91
CA ARG A 564 -11.70 2.11 7.17
C ARG A 564 -10.44 1.23 7.15
N ARG A 565 -10.59 -0.02 6.69
CA ARG A 565 -9.46 -0.97 6.57
C ARG A 565 -8.37 -0.45 5.65
N ARG A 566 -8.74 0.08 4.48
CA ARG A 566 -7.78 0.60 3.50
C ARG A 566 -7.09 1.88 3.99
N ILE A 567 -7.78 2.76 4.72
CA ILE A 567 -7.11 3.89 5.37
C ILE A 567 -6.05 3.37 6.37
N LYS A 568 -6.41 2.44 7.26
CA LYS A 568 -5.47 1.82 8.21
C LYS A 568 -4.28 1.15 7.49
N MET A 569 -4.52 0.46 6.39
CA MET A 569 -3.49 -0.16 5.56
C MET A 569 -2.50 0.87 5.02
N TYR A 570 -2.97 1.98 4.45
CA TYR A 570 -2.09 3.03 3.95
C TYR A 570 -1.34 3.75 5.08
N LYS A 571 -1.95 3.93 6.25
CA LYS A 571 -1.25 4.45 7.44
C LYS A 571 -0.10 3.52 7.86
N ALA A 572 -0.24 2.21 7.73
CA ALA A 572 0.85 1.26 7.94
C ALA A 572 1.96 1.39 6.88
N LEU A 573 1.61 1.46 5.61
CA LEU A 573 2.54 1.47 4.49
C LEU A 573 3.31 2.80 4.36
N LEU A 574 2.62 3.93 4.52
CA LEU A 574 3.15 5.26 4.22
C LEU A 574 3.49 6.08 5.47
N GLY A 575 3.06 5.62 6.63
CA GLY A 575 3.23 6.32 7.90
C GLY A 575 1.93 6.89 8.45
N PRO A 576 1.91 7.19 9.77
CA PRO A 576 0.70 7.54 10.49
C PRO A 576 0.05 8.85 10.03
N GLU A 577 0.83 9.77 9.47
CA GLU A 577 0.37 11.07 8.95
C GLU A 577 0.05 11.03 7.44
N ALA A 578 0.07 9.86 6.79
CA ALA A 578 -0.17 9.75 5.35
C ALA A 578 -1.51 10.38 4.94
N ALA A 579 -1.53 11.11 3.83
CA ALA A 579 -2.76 11.59 3.23
C ALA A 579 -3.44 10.44 2.47
N VAL A 580 -4.59 10.00 2.96
CA VAL A 580 -5.36 8.90 2.37
C VAL A 580 -6.75 9.40 2.01
N TYR A 581 -7.00 9.56 0.73
CA TYR A 581 -8.31 9.94 0.20
C TYR A 581 -9.28 8.77 0.39
N GLY A 582 -10.35 9.00 1.14
CA GLY A 582 -11.38 7.99 1.44
C GLY A 582 -12.24 7.59 0.23
N ASP A 583 -11.82 7.99 -0.96
CA ASP A 583 -12.57 7.97 -2.18
C ASP A 583 -13.81 8.88 -2.11
N HIS A 584 -14.76 8.73 -3.00
CA HIS A 584 -16.00 9.50 -2.94
C HIS A 584 -16.86 8.96 -1.80
N VAL A 585 -17.39 9.83 -0.96
CA VAL A 585 -18.20 9.42 0.18
C VAL A 585 -19.42 8.57 -0.25
N GLU A 586 -19.89 8.75 -1.47
CA GLU A 586 -20.97 7.96 -2.06
C GLU A 586 -20.63 6.48 -2.18
N LEU A 587 -19.34 6.14 -2.38
CA LEU A 587 -18.90 4.75 -2.53
C LEU A 587 -18.86 4.01 -1.20
N SER A 588 -18.73 4.72 -0.07
CA SER A 588 -18.63 4.09 1.26
C SER A 588 -19.89 3.33 1.67
N THR A 589 -21.03 3.66 1.06
CA THR A 589 -22.33 3.03 1.33
C THR A 589 -22.90 2.29 0.11
N MET A 590 -22.03 1.85 -0.79
CA MET A 590 -22.47 1.09 -1.97
C MET A 590 -23.12 -0.23 -1.59
N ASP A 591 -24.37 -0.41 -2.04
CA ASP A 591 -25.05 -1.69 -2.00
C ASP A 591 -24.92 -2.39 -3.37
N ARG A 592 -24.30 -3.57 -3.37
CA ARG A 592 -24.21 -4.46 -4.53
C ARG A 592 -25.42 -5.40 -4.57
N THR A 593 -26.62 -4.89 -4.70
CA THR A 593 -27.79 -5.70 -4.98
C THR A 593 -28.02 -5.81 -6.50
N GLY A 594 -27.56 -6.90 -7.10
CA GLY A 594 -27.67 -7.15 -8.54
C GLY A 594 -26.67 -6.34 -9.38
N ASP A 595 -27.05 -5.98 -10.61
CA ASP A 595 -26.21 -5.24 -11.56
C ASP A 595 -26.19 -3.71 -11.33
N HIS A 596 -26.78 -3.24 -10.22
CA HIS A 596 -26.91 -1.82 -9.93
C HIS A 596 -26.09 -1.43 -8.69
N TRP A 597 -25.28 -0.42 -8.86
CA TRP A 597 -24.54 0.23 -7.80
C TRP A 597 -25.40 1.36 -7.23
N ARG A 598 -25.74 1.29 -5.94
CA ARG A 598 -26.40 2.39 -5.23
C ARG A 598 -25.39 3.14 -4.39
N GLU A 599 -25.23 4.41 -4.69
CA GLU A 599 -24.32 5.32 -4.01
C GLU A 599 -25.12 6.24 -3.10
N HIS A 600 -25.05 6.05 -1.77
CA HIS A 600 -25.89 6.79 -0.82
C HIS A 600 -25.24 8.07 -0.31
N GLY A 601 -23.91 8.15 -0.22
CA GLY A 601 -23.19 9.38 0.13
C GLY A 601 -23.44 9.89 1.54
N GLU A 602 -23.61 9.02 2.53
CA GLU A 602 -23.98 9.42 3.90
C GLU A 602 -22.89 9.12 4.95
N ASP A 603 -21.97 8.20 4.69
CA ASP A 603 -20.94 7.79 5.64
C ASP A 603 -19.66 8.63 5.55
N PHE A 604 -19.66 9.77 6.19
CA PHE A 604 -18.44 10.55 6.43
C PHE A 604 -17.64 10.07 7.65
N ALA A 605 -18.32 9.42 8.60
CA ALA A 605 -17.74 9.00 9.88
C ALA A 605 -16.58 8.02 9.67
N SER A 606 -16.70 7.07 8.74
CA SER A 606 -15.63 6.12 8.42
C SER A 606 -14.36 6.81 7.94
N THR A 607 -14.45 7.76 7.02
CA THR A 607 -13.28 8.51 6.52
C THR A 607 -12.70 9.41 7.60
N ILE A 608 -13.53 10.22 8.28
CA ILE A 608 -13.07 11.20 9.27
C ILE A 608 -12.49 10.50 10.50
N GLY A 609 -13.21 9.52 11.03
CA GLY A 609 -12.83 8.80 12.25
C GLY A 609 -11.57 7.97 12.14
N THR A 610 -11.21 7.53 10.92
CA THR A 610 -9.98 6.79 10.66
C THR A 610 -8.81 7.67 10.17
N GLY A 611 -9.03 8.98 10.06
CA GLY A 611 -8.02 9.94 9.61
C GLY A 611 -7.80 9.94 8.10
N GLY A 612 -8.83 9.63 7.33
CA GLY A 612 -8.85 9.81 5.88
C GLY A 612 -9.14 11.23 5.47
N VAL A 613 -8.95 11.53 4.19
CA VAL A 613 -9.28 12.80 3.53
C VAL A 613 -10.62 12.66 2.85
N VAL A 614 -11.53 13.60 3.13
CA VAL A 614 -12.90 13.57 2.59
C VAL A 614 -12.91 13.90 1.11
N GLY A 615 -13.60 13.06 0.34
CA GLY A 615 -13.92 13.25 -1.06
C GLY A 615 -15.40 13.18 -1.35
N THR A 616 -15.83 13.87 -2.38
CA THR A 616 -17.22 13.90 -2.83
C THR A 616 -17.31 13.75 -4.35
N LYS A 617 -18.46 13.26 -4.80
CA LYS A 617 -18.84 13.18 -6.20
C LYS A 617 -20.31 13.58 -6.33
N PHE A 618 -20.62 14.71 -6.90
CA PHE A 618 -22.00 15.16 -7.10
C PHE A 618 -22.16 16.02 -8.34
N VAL A 619 -23.38 16.08 -8.81
CA VAL A 619 -23.84 16.95 -9.90
C VAL A 619 -24.61 18.12 -9.29
N TRP A 620 -24.28 19.35 -9.69
CA TRP A 620 -24.98 20.56 -9.27
C TRP A 620 -24.85 21.67 -10.34
N PRO A 621 -25.93 22.37 -10.67
CA PRO A 621 -27.32 22.16 -10.19
C PRO A 621 -27.85 20.77 -10.61
N GLU A 622 -28.92 20.32 -9.94
CA GLU A 622 -29.56 19.03 -10.21
C GLU A 622 -29.93 18.90 -11.69
N LEU A 623 -29.55 17.77 -12.30
CA LEU A 623 -29.87 17.44 -13.68
C LEU A 623 -30.99 16.42 -13.76
N ASN A 624 -31.84 16.54 -14.78
CA ASN A 624 -32.92 15.61 -15.05
C ASN A 624 -32.40 14.33 -15.73
N GLY A 625 -32.83 13.19 -15.25
CA GLY A 625 -32.55 11.89 -15.86
C GLY A 625 -32.15 10.82 -14.85
N PRO A 626 -32.43 9.53 -15.17
CA PRO A 626 -32.21 8.43 -14.21
C PRO A 626 -30.77 8.29 -13.73
N LYS A 627 -29.80 8.58 -14.60
CA LYS A 627 -28.36 8.46 -14.29
C LYS A 627 -27.85 9.50 -13.28
N PHE A 628 -28.60 10.60 -13.07
CA PHE A 628 -28.20 11.64 -12.12
C PHE A 628 -28.90 11.53 -10.77
N GLN A 629 -29.93 10.67 -10.64
CA GLN A 629 -30.71 10.59 -9.39
C GLN A 629 -29.86 10.39 -8.14
N GLU A 630 -28.85 9.53 -8.22
CA GLU A 630 -28.01 9.17 -7.08
C GLU A 630 -26.87 10.17 -6.85
N VAL A 631 -26.38 10.82 -7.92
CA VAL A 631 -25.27 11.76 -7.84
C VAL A 631 -25.71 13.23 -7.77
N ASN A 632 -26.99 13.53 -7.96
CA ASN A 632 -27.53 14.87 -7.72
C ASN A 632 -27.33 15.29 -6.27
N LEU A 633 -26.84 16.51 -6.07
CA LEU A 633 -26.77 17.13 -4.75
C LEU A 633 -28.16 17.66 -4.37
N THR A 634 -28.99 16.80 -3.76
CA THR A 634 -30.31 17.16 -3.24
C THR A 634 -30.18 18.12 -2.05
N SER A 635 -31.27 18.85 -1.72
CA SER A 635 -31.27 19.74 -0.55
C SER A 635 -30.91 19.03 0.76
N HIS A 636 -31.36 17.78 0.93
CA HIS A 636 -31.00 16.98 2.10
C HIS A 636 -29.50 16.64 2.13
N LYS A 637 -28.95 16.14 1.03
CA LYS A 637 -27.51 15.88 0.93
C LYS A 637 -26.69 17.15 1.17
N ASP A 638 -27.13 18.29 0.61
CA ASP A 638 -26.45 19.57 0.78
C ASP A 638 -26.29 19.97 2.26
N GLU A 639 -27.37 19.83 3.05
CA GLU A 639 -27.34 20.13 4.49
C GLU A 639 -26.43 19.18 5.27
N VAL A 640 -26.56 17.87 5.03
CA VAL A 640 -25.74 16.83 5.70
C VAL A 640 -24.26 17.00 5.35
N TRP A 641 -23.95 17.18 4.08
CA TRP A 641 -22.57 17.28 3.61
C TRP A 641 -21.88 18.55 4.10
N LYS A 642 -22.56 19.69 4.11
CA LYS A 642 -22.03 20.93 4.71
C LYS A 642 -21.63 20.74 6.17
N LYS A 643 -22.45 20.06 6.98
CA LYS A 643 -22.14 19.74 8.39
C LYS A 643 -20.85 18.94 8.47
N TRP A 644 -20.75 17.83 7.73
CA TRP A 644 -19.59 16.94 7.79
C TRP A 644 -18.32 17.52 7.21
N ILE A 645 -18.41 18.24 6.09
CA ILE A 645 -17.25 18.92 5.48
C ILE A 645 -16.75 20.04 6.41
N ALA A 646 -17.63 20.80 7.05
CA ALA A 646 -17.23 21.79 8.05
C ALA A 646 -16.51 21.13 9.24
N LEU A 647 -17.04 20.02 9.76
CA LEU A 647 -16.42 19.24 10.83
C LEU A 647 -15.05 18.71 10.42
N TYR A 648 -14.92 18.15 9.20
CA TYR A 648 -13.63 17.70 8.67
C TYR A 648 -12.63 18.84 8.58
N ASN A 649 -13.00 19.99 8.02
CA ASN A 649 -12.14 21.16 7.88
C ASN A 649 -11.73 21.74 9.25
N GLU A 650 -12.60 21.68 10.26
CA GLU A 650 -12.29 22.10 11.63
C GLU A 650 -11.27 21.15 12.29
N LYS A 651 -11.55 19.84 12.28
CA LYS A 651 -10.74 18.86 13.00
C LYS A 651 -9.50 18.44 12.24
N MET A 652 -9.57 18.31 10.91
CA MET A 652 -8.48 17.91 10.02
C MET A 652 -7.69 16.70 10.57
N LEU A 653 -8.40 15.64 11.00
CA LEU A 653 -7.82 14.46 11.63
C LEU A 653 -6.90 13.68 10.69
N SER A 654 -7.04 13.88 9.40
CA SER A 654 -6.14 13.33 8.38
C SER A 654 -4.67 13.75 8.55
N LYS A 655 -4.41 14.91 9.19
CA LYS A 655 -3.08 15.39 9.56
C LYS A 655 -2.60 14.91 10.94
N GLY A 656 -3.41 14.15 11.65
CA GLY A 656 -3.07 13.59 12.95
C GLY A 656 -2.20 12.35 12.85
N ASN A 657 -1.64 11.95 13.96
CA ASN A 657 -0.81 10.76 14.10
C ASN A 657 -1.73 9.55 14.38
N PHE A 658 -1.93 8.68 13.39
CA PHE A 658 -2.70 7.45 13.56
C PHE A 658 -1.98 6.50 14.52
N LEU A 659 -2.73 5.96 15.48
CA LEU A 659 -2.24 5.03 16.50
C LEU A 659 -2.90 3.67 16.33
N ASP A 660 -2.09 2.61 16.16
CA ASP A 660 -2.56 1.24 16.03
C ASP A 660 -2.82 0.62 17.43
N LEU A 661 -3.96 0.97 18.01
CA LEU A 661 -4.36 0.57 19.38
C LEU A 661 -5.39 -0.55 19.43
N TYR A 662 -6.04 -0.87 18.30
CA TYR A 662 -7.12 -1.84 18.22
C TYR A 662 -6.85 -2.87 17.13
N THR A 663 -7.12 -4.14 17.45
CA THR A 663 -6.94 -5.28 16.54
C THR A 663 -8.19 -5.49 15.71
N TYR A 664 -8.10 -5.23 14.41
CA TYR A 664 -9.21 -5.42 13.48
C TYR A 664 -9.73 -6.86 13.49
N GLY A 665 -11.05 -7.00 13.55
CA GLY A 665 -11.75 -8.28 13.53
C GLY A 665 -11.92 -8.94 14.90
N TYR A 666 -11.19 -8.50 15.93
CA TYR A 666 -11.22 -9.07 17.29
C TYR A 666 -11.67 -8.09 18.36
N ASP A 667 -11.17 -6.86 18.36
CA ASP A 667 -11.67 -5.83 19.28
C ASP A 667 -13.09 -5.42 18.91
N LYS A 668 -13.95 -5.26 19.93
CA LYS A 668 -15.36 -4.88 19.80
C LYS A 668 -15.70 -3.75 20.77
N PRO A 669 -16.33 -2.66 20.30
CA PRO A 669 -16.61 -2.36 18.89
C PRO A 669 -15.32 -2.16 18.07
N GLU A 670 -15.41 -2.19 16.73
CA GLU A 670 -14.28 -1.83 15.86
C GLU A 670 -13.79 -0.43 16.20
N GLY A 671 -12.49 -0.26 16.53
CA GLY A 671 -11.96 0.98 17.08
C GLY A 671 -10.76 1.52 16.29
N TYR A 672 -10.62 2.86 16.30
CA TYR A 672 -9.49 3.60 15.72
C TYR A 672 -9.11 4.77 16.63
N ALA A 673 -7.82 5.15 16.60
CA ALA A 673 -7.33 6.25 17.43
C ALA A 673 -6.36 7.15 16.65
N ILE A 674 -6.45 8.45 16.90
CA ILE A 674 -5.61 9.48 16.29
C ILE A 674 -5.18 10.45 17.39
N GLU A 675 -3.91 10.76 17.46
CA GLU A 675 -3.39 11.84 18.29
C GLU A 675 -3.19 13.10 17.46
N LYS A 676 -3.74 14.22 17.92
CA LYS A 676 -3.55 15.52 17.25
C LYS A 676 -3.69 16.66 18.23
N ASP A 677 -2.75 17.62 18.15
CA ASP A 677 -2.75 18.85 18.96
C ASP A 677 -2.88 18.60 20.48
N GLY A 678 -2.27 17.52 20.98
CA GLY A 678 -2.29 17.12 22.40
C GLY A 678 -3.61 16.50 22.87
N LYS A 679 -4.49 16.16 21.96
CA LYS A 679 -5.75 15.45 22.21
C LYS A 679 -5.74 14.09 21.56
N MET A 680 -6.54 13.18 22.12
CA MET A 680 -6.84 11.89 21.51
C MET A 680 -8.23 11.93 20.86
N TYR A 681 -8.31 11.39 19.67
CA TYR A 681 -9.55 11.20 18.93
C TYR A 681 -9.78 9.72 18.72
N TYR A 682 -10.97 9.26 19.06
CA TYR A 682 -11.36 7.85 18.89
C TYR A 682 -12.58 7.77 17.98
N ALA A 683 -12.60 6.74 17.16
CA ALA A 683 -13.76 6.38 16.38
C ALA A 683 -14.10 4.92 16.63
N PHE A 684 -15.35 4.66 16.99
CA PHE A 684 -15.88 3.32 17.19
C PHE A 684 -17.04 3.07 16.23
N PHE A 685 -17.10 1.86 15.70
CA PHE A 685 -18.12 1.45 14.75
C PHE A 685 -18.79 0.17 15.22
N ALA A 686 -20.12 0.11 15.11
CA ALA A 686 -20.90 -1.09 15.36
C ALA A 686 -20.56 -2.19 14.33
N ASP A 687 -20.85 -3.47 14.67
CA ASP A 687 -20.51 -4.62 13.81
C ASP A 687 -21.14 -4.57 12.42
N LYS A 688 -22.26 -3.88 12.29
CA LYS A 688 -22.95 -3.64 11.02
C LYS A 688 -23.40 -2.19 10.94
N GLN A 689 -23.36 -1.63 9.75
CA GLN A 689 -23.86 -0.29 9.48
C GLN A 689 -25.32 -0.16 9.93
N GLY A 690 -25.64 0.93 10.66
CA GLY A 690 -26.95 1.19 11.22
C GLY A 690 -27.36 0.31 12.39
N ALA A 691 -26.46 -0.54 12.92
CA ALA A 691 -26.76 -1.34 14.11
C ALA A 691 -26.50 -0.56 15.40
N ASP A 692 -27.19 -0.96 16.47
CA ASP A 692 -26.94 -0.46 17.81
C ASP A 692 -25.80 -1.23 18.48
N TYR A 693 -24.93 -0.49 19.17
CA TYR A 693 -23.93 -1.03 20.09
C TYR A 693 -24.34 -0.72 21.53
N HIS A 694 -24.26 -1.70 22.41
CA HIS A 694 -24.47 -1.57 23.85
C HIS A 694 -23.33 -2.28 24.57
N GLY A 695 -22.48 -1.56 25.27
CA GLY A 695 -21.35 -2.17 25.96
C GLY A 695 -20.35 -1.17 26.51
N ASP A 696 -19.26 -1.70 26.98
CA ASP A 696 -18.12 -0.92 27.44
C ASP A 696 -17.15 -0.67 26.26
N ILE A 697 -16.68 0.57 26.10
CA ILE A 697 -15.63 0.92 25.16
C ILE A 697 -14.34 1.24 25.91
N GLU A 698 -13.22 0.90 25.33
CA GLU A 698 -11.90 1.15 25.86
C GLU A 698 -11.25 2.32 25.13
N LEU A 699 -10.91 3.39 25.84
CA LEU A 699 -10.11 4.51 25.35
C LEU A 699 -8.65 4.20 25.65
N ARG A 700 -7.95 3.55 24.71
CA ARG A 700 -6.59 3.04 24.87
C ARG A 700 -5.54 4.11 24.58
N GLY A 701 -4.33 3.97 25.16
CA GLY A 701 -3.18 4.84 24.89
C GLY A 701 -3.15 6.12 25.73
N LEU A 702 -4.05 6.28 26.69
CA LEU A 702 -4.11 7.42 27.60
C LEU A 702 -3.08 7.28 28.72
N THR A 703 -2.37 8.36 29.06
CA THR A 703 -1.56 8.35 30.29
C THR A 703 -2.48 8.36 31.51
N PRO A 704 -2.10 7.77 32.66
CA PRO A 704 -2.92 7.77 33.86
C PRO A 704 -3.41 9.20 34.23
N GLY A 705 -4.70 9.35 34.47
CA GLY A 705 -5.31 10.66 34.79
C GLY A 705 -6.78 10.78 34.41
N SER A 706 -7.34 11.99 34.62
CA SER A 706 -8.71 12.33 34.27
C SER A 706 -8.79 13.03 32.92
N TYR A 707 -9.80 12.67 32.13
CA TYR A 707 -10.00 13.16 30.79
C TYR A 707 -11.47 13.56 30.56
N ARG A 708 -11.67 14.70 29.90
CA ARG A 708 -12.99 15.09 29.39
C ARG A 708 -13.22 14.37 28.06
N VAL A 709 -14.39 13.78 27.94
CA VAL A 709 -14.84 13.05 26.74
C VAL A 709 -15.96 13.83 26.06
N PHE A 710 -15.82 14.09 24.78
CA PHE A 710 -16.76 14.87 24.00
C PHE A 710 -17.07 14.16 22.67
N ASP A 711 -18.34 13.92 22.40
CA ASP A 711 -18.79 13.46 21.09
C ASP A 711 -18.79 14.65 20.13
N TYR A 712 -17.79 14.68 19.22
CA TYR A 712 -17.61 15.83 18.35
C TYR A 712 -18.50 15.80 17.10
N ALA A 713 -19.11 14.67 16.77
CA ALA A 713 -20.07 14.58 15.67
C ALA A 713 -21.46 15.12 16.11
N GLU A 714 -21.87 14.80 17.34
CA GLU A 714 -23.15 15.22 17.90
C GLU A 714 -23.04 16.50 18.76
N GLY A 715 -21.81 16.99 19.02
CA GLY A 715 -21.59 18.18 19.85
C GLY A 715 -21.96 17.97 21.33
N LYS A 716 -21.82 16.76 21.85
CA LYS A 716 -22.29 16.36 23.18
C LYS A 716 -21.13 16.10 24.15
N ASP A 717 -21.20 16.74 25.32
CA ASP A 717 -20.31 16.44 26.43
C ASP A 717 -20.76 15.14 27.14
N LEU A 718 -19.85 14.17 27.19
CA LEU A 718 -20.08 12.86 27.81
C LEU A 718 -19.52 12.77 29.24
N GLY A 719 -18.92 13.86 29.76
CA GLY A 719 -18.34 13.93 31.09
C GLY A 719 -16.90 13.50 31.20
N LEU A 720 -16.52 12.86 32.29
CA LEU A 720 -15.16 12.49 32.62
C LEU A 720 -14.95 10.97 32.56
N ALA A 721 -13.81 10.59 32.02
CA ALA A 721 -13.27 9.22 32.08
C ALA A 721 -11.91 9.24 32.79
N THR A 722 -11.56 8.16 33.48
CA THR A 722 -10.29 8.04 34.19
C THR A 722 -9.47 6.89 33.62
N ALA A 723 -8.25 7.18 33.16
CA ALA A 723 -7.33 6.16 32.71
C ALA A 723 -6.47 5.65 33.86
N GLY A 724 -6.34 4.33 33.97
CA GLY A 724 -5.50 3.63 34.93
C GLY A 724 -4.04 3.50 34.50
N PRO A 725 -3.23 2.75 35.31
CA PRO A 725 -1.84 2.45 34.99
C PRO A 725 -1.66 1.63 33.70
N ASP A 726 -2.70 0.91 33.28
CA ASP A 726 -2.80 0.16 32.03
C ASP A 726 -2.96 1.03 30.80
N LYS A 727 -3.09 2.36 31.01
CA LYS A 727 -3.31 3.37 29.96
C LYS A 727 -4.66 3.24 29.24
N ILE A 728 -5.66 2.70 29.92
CA ILE A 728 -7.01 2.50 29.41
C ILE A 728 -8.02 3.24 30.31
N ALA A 729 -8.97 3.91 29.68
CA ALA A 729 -10.18 4.37 30.35
C ALA A 729 -11.39 3.62 29.80
N HIS A 730 -12.25 3.12 30.67
CA HIS A 730 -13.47 2.41 30.34
C HIS A 730 -14.67 3.35 30.36
N LEU A 731 -15.54 3.25 29.35
CA LEU A 731 -16.71 4.08 29.23
C LEU A 731 -17.92 3.25 28.76
N PRO A 732 -18.95 3.03 29.60
CA PRO A 732 -20.17 2.38 29.16
C PRO A 732 -20.91 3.25 28.16
N MET A 733 -21.16 2.74 26.95
CA MET A 733 -21.78 3.50 25.87
C MET A 733 -22.89 2.74 25.16
N THR A 734 -23.84 3.52 24.69
CA THR A 734 -24.83 3.08 23.71
C THR A 734 -24.81 4.05 22.56
N PHE A 735 -24.62 3.54 21.34
CA PHE A 735 -24.62 4.35 20.12
C PHE A 735 -25.16 3.53 18.95
N ASN A 736 -25.68 4.24 17.94
CA ASN A 736 -26.07 3.65 16.67
C ASN A 736 -24.99 3.90 15.64
N ASP A 737 -24.65 2.92 14.85
CA ASP A 737 -23.71 2.95 13.74
C ASP A 737 -22.27 3.33 14.16
N HIS A 738 -22.04 4.55 14.62
CA HIS A 738 -20.71 5.05 14.98
C HIS A 738 -20.72 5.98 16.19
N LEU A 739 -19.53 6.17 16.78
CA LEU A 739 -19.28 7.10 17.87
C LEU A 739 -17.92 7.77 17.66
N LEU A 740 -17.89 9.11 17.58
CA LEU A 740 -16.69 9.89 17.32
C LEU A 740 -16.33 10.78 18.52
N LEU A 741 -15.23 10.46 19.19
CA LEU A 741 -14.86 11.07 20.46
C LEU A 741 -13.60 11.92 20.36
N GLU A 742 -13.65 13.11 20.93
CA GLU A 742 -12.50 13.95 21.28
C GLU A 742 -12.24 13.79 22.78
N VAL A 743 -11.00 13.45 23.16
CA VAL A 743 -10.60 13.18 24.54
C VAL A 743 -9.43 14.09 24.91
N SER A 744 -9.62 14.94 25.89
CA SER A 744 -8.64 15.92 26.34
C SER A 744 -8.35 15.76 27.84
N ARG A 745 -7.07 15.88 28.22
CA ARG A 745 -6.64 15.80 29.61
C ARG A 745 -7.20 17.02 30.38
N GLN A 746 -7.68 16.78 31.62
CA GLN A 746 -8.08 17.85 32.54
C GLN A 746 -6.88 18.54 33.17
#